data_7eb2783fbf5f2cccacf988d8707279b8
#
_entry.id   7eb2783fbf5f2cccacf988d8707279b8
#
_cell.length_a   1.000
_cell.length_b   1.000
_cell.length_c   1.000
_cell.angle_alpha   90.00
_cell.angle_beta   90.00
_cell.angle_gamma   90.00
#
_symmetry.space_group_name_H-M   'P 1'
#
loop_
_entity.id
_entity.type
_entity.pdbx_description
1 polymer ?
#
loop_
_entity_poly.entity_id
_entity_poly.type
_entity_poly.pdbx_seq_one_letter_code
_entity_poly.pdbx_strand_id
1 'polypeptide(L)'
;MTIRTVNGTCHHDCPDSCGWTVTVDDTAGPAPVAVKLRGNPEHPYSAGELCPKVNRFLDRVYSPDRILTPLRRVGPKGSGRFEPVTWDRALAEIADRLHDVIDTHGAEAVLPYSDAGNQSLLSMMGINGRLFAHMGASKLERAICGPTVGHGMRMTNGSGRGMDALELEHARLVILWATNTKLTNRHLWPTIERARANGTRLVVIDPVRTLTAEAIDTDRGDQFIQPLPGTDIAMMLAMMHVIIRDGLTDDAWIAEHTEGFDELRDAVADWTPQRAAADTGVSADVIEQLAVDYATVRPAGIRTLIGAEHHENGAMFHRTLACLPALTGAWAERGGGIAKSVGSYSDALVDGVALMRPDLERAGGRAEPRTLNMSLLGEILTRPHAGEADGPGVHALINWNCNPLVTVPNAELVRRGMERDDLFTVVHEQFLTDTARYADIVLPATMQIETDDVVLPWGHLWIGWNGAAVDPPGETCSNTELFRRVARALGYTEPSLFDDDDTLLRDALPTIDLDELRAVGWVRAPYPTDGRPFGDGHFDTPSGRVHLASDQLERMGQPRVPVYVAPREGPGGDPDLVERYPLQLLTPKHHTRFLNSGYADLPKHGPAEGGPFVELVAADADARGLVDGAIARVWNDRASVRVPVRISERLRPGVVAIPFGWWSRHHPDGRIANSLTNDTLTEWGGGVAYSDTLVQVSADIPAGTDLPAAGDVPVGADVTR
;
A
#
# COMPACT_ATOMS: atom_id res chain seq x y z
N MET A 1 -32.52 30.36 2.05
CA MET A 1 -31.44 29.41 2.34
C MET A 1 -31.17 28.70 1.03
N THR A 2 -30.00 28.92 0.45
CA THR A 2 -29.62 28.18 -0.75
C THR A 2 -28.76 27.00 -0.29
N ILE A 3 -29.36 25.82 -0.27
CA ILE A 3 -28.68 24.57 0.00
C ILE A 3 -28.45 23.90 -1.36
N ARG A 4 -27.19 23.57 -1.64
CA ARG A 4 -26.82 22.82 -2.84
C ARG A 4 -26.16 21.51 -2.47
N THR A 5 -26.12 20.60 -3.42
CA THR A 5 -25.51 19.28 -3.27
C THR A 5 -24.43 19.12 -4.32
N VAL A 6 -23.27 18.63 -3.91
CA VAL A 6 -22.13 18.35 -4.79
C VAL A 6 -21.77 16.86 -4.65
N ASN A 7 -21.69 16.18 -5.79
CA ASN A 7 -21.21 14.81 -5.85
C ASN A 7 -19.69 14.77 -5.88
N GLY A 8 -19.12 13.73 -5.29
CA GLY A 8 -17.69 13.48 -5.32
C GLY A 8 -17.36 12.03 -5.02
N THR A 9 -16.08 11.75 -5.04
CA THR A 9 -15.52 10.41 -4.86
C THR A 9 -14.42 10.43 -3.81
N CYS A 10 -14.37 9.45 -2.94
CA CYS A 10 -13.35 9.30 -1.91
C CYS A 10 -11.98 8.98 -2.51
N HIS A 11 -10.98 9.80 -2.25
CA HIS A 11 -9.62 9.65 -2.78
C HIS A 11 -8.66 8.92 -1.85
N HIS A 12 -9.13 8.34 -0.75
CA HIS A 12 -8.23 7.65 0.17
C HIS A 12 -7.65 6.40 -0.47
N ASP A 13 -6.48 5.98 0.00
CA ASP A 13 -5.83 4.71 -0.33
C ASP A 13 -6.70 3.52 0.11
N CYS A 14 -7.67 3.19 -0.74
CA CYS A 14 -8.71 2.21 -0.46
C CYS A 14 -9.28 1.66 -1.76
N PRO A 15 -9.48 0.32 -1.87
CA PRO A 15 -10.07 -0.28 -3.08
C PRO A 15 -11.49 0.19 -3.36
N ASP A 16 -12.17 0.74 -2.35
CA ASP A 16 -13.61 1.02 -2.45
C ASP A 16 -13.95 2.34 -3.14
N SER A 17 -13.07 3.34 -3.15
CA SER A 17 -13.24 4.65 -3.82
C SER A 17 -14.71 5.12 -3.86
N CYS A 18 -15.33 5.24 -2.65
CA CYS A 18 -16.78 5.41 -2.50
C CYS A 18 -17.28 6.73 -3.08
N GLY A 19 -18.41 6.71 -3.78
CA GLY A 19 -19.12 7.92 -4.15
C GLY A 19 -19.79 8.58 -2.94
N TRP A 20 -19.69 9.89 -2.81
CA TRP A 20 -20.36 10.67 -1.78
C TRP A 20 -21.13 11.87 -2.33
N THR A 21 -21.95 12.42 -1.46
CA THR A 21 -22.70 13.66 -1.68
C THR A 21 -22.43 14.60 -0.53
N VAL A 22 -21.98 15.82 -0.84
CA VAL A 22 -21.74 16.91 0.12
C VAL A 22 -22.90 17.90 0.04
N THR A 23 -23.57 18.15 1.16
CA THR A 23 -24.55 19.22 1.28
C THR A 23 -23.87 20.50 1.73
N VAL A 24 -24.01 21.56 0.98
CA VAL A 24 -23.41 22.88 1.23
C VAL A 24 -24.50 23.87 1.53
N ASP A 25 -24.31 24.66 2.59
CA ASP A 25 -25.14 25.81 2.92
C ASP A 25 -24.38 27.09 2.55
N ASP A 26 -24.86 27.77 1.50
CA ASP A 26 -24.26 29.01 0.99
C ASP A 26 -24.55 30.20 1.89
N THR A 27 -25.34 30.04 2.98
CA THR A 27 -25.75 31.10 3.89
C THR A 27 -25.29 30.91 5.33
N ALA A 28 -24.60 29.79 5.63
CA ALA A 28 -24.16 29.45 7.01
C ALA A 28 -22.98 30.29 7.52
N GLY A 29 -22.31 31.07 6.64
CA GLY A 29 -21.14 31.88 6.99
C GLY A 29 -20.78 32.89 5.90
N PRO A 30 -19.63 33.56 6.01
CA PRO A 30 -19.13 34.46 4.99
C PRO A 30 -18.72 33.75 3.68
N ALA A 31 -18.51 32.44 3.74
CA ALA A 31 -18.25 31.54 2.61
C ALA A 31 -19.16 30.30 2.72
N PRO A 32 -19.39 29.57 1.62
CA PRO A 32 -20.14 28.30 1.61
C PRO A 32 -19.56 27.30 2.61
N VAL A 33 -20.42 26.61 3.37
CA VAL A 33 -20.01 25.63 4.39
C VAL A 33 -20.59 24.25 4.07
N ALA A 34 -19.75 23.24 4.04
CA ALA A 34 -20.18 21.85 3.94
C ALA A 34 -20.78 21.40 5.28
N VAL A 35 -22.10 21.24 5.33
CA VAL A 35 -22.83 20.94 6.57
C VAL A 35 -23.11 19.45 6.74
N LYS A 36 -22.97 18.66 5.66
CA LYS A 36 -23.23 17.22 5.68
C LYS A 36 -22.50 16.52 4.55
N LEU A 37 -21.94 15.34 4.86
CA LEU A 37 -21.38 14.43 3.87
C LEU A 37 -22.02 13.05 4.07
N ARG A 38 -22.45 12.41 2.98
CA ARG A 38 -23.07 11.09 2.96
C ARG A 38 -22.62 10.28 1.74
N GLY A 39 -22.72 8.96 1.81
CA GLY A 39 -22.60 8.13 0.61
C GLY A 39 -23.69 8.44 -0.41
N ASN A 40 -23.31 8.40 -1.67
CA ASN A 40 -24.24 8.59 -2.78
C ASN A 40 -24.97 7.25 -3.05
N PRO A 41 -26.30 7.17 -2.85
CA PRO A 41 -27.05 5.92 -3.05
C PRO A 41 -27.09 5.47 -4.52
N GLU A 42 -26.83 6.39 -5.46
CA GLU A 42 -26.82 6.08 -6.89
C GLU A 42 -25.46 5.56 -7.36
N HIS A 43 -24.41 5.65 -6.52
CA HIS A 43 -23.10 5.12 -6.91
C HIS A 43 -23.13 3.60 -7.04
N PRO A 44 -22.78 3.04 -8.22
CA PRO A 44 -23.08 1.64 -8.55
C PRO A 44 -22.36 0.62 -7.65
N TYR A 45 -21.20 0.98 -7.08
CA TYR A 45 -20.44 0.08 -6.23
C TYR A 45 -20.70 0.30 -4.73
N SER A 46 -20.62 1.54 -4.24
CA SER A 46 -20.76 1.84 -2.80
C SER A 46 -22.20 1.99 -2.33
N ALA A 47 -23.17 2.18 -3.24
CA ALA A 47 -24.62 2.16 -3.01
C ALA A 47 -25.07 2.95 -1.75
N GLY A 48 -24.46 4.09 -1.50
CA GLY A 48 -24.80 4.98 -0.38
C GLY A 48 -24.13 4.64 0.95
N GLU A 49 -23.32 3.59 1.02
CA GLU A 49 -22.54 3.30 2.23
C GLU A 49 -21.21 4.07 2.23
N LEU A 50 -20.80 4.54 3.40
CA LEU A 50 -19.45 5.05 3.68
C LEU A 50 -18.87 4.35 4.91
N CYS A 51 -17.57 4.12 4.89
CA CYS A 51 -16.89 3.52 6.04
C CYS A 51 -16.85 4.48 7.25
N PRO A 52 -16.62 3.98 8.48
CA PRO A 52 -16.56 4.79 9.70
C PRO A 52 -15.54 5.94 9.66
N LYS A 53 -14.49 5.83 8.82
CA LYS A 53 -13.51 6.89 8.59
C LYS A 53 -14.14 8.11 7.92
N VAL A 54 -14.75 7.87 6.76
CA VAL A 54 -15.26 8.90 5.85
C VAL A 54 -16.62 9.45 6.28
N ASN A 55 -17.42 8.70 7.03
CA ASN A 55 -18.67 9.20 7.62
C ASN A 55 -18.49 10.45 8.50
N ARG A 56 -17.25 10.69 8.96
CA ARG A 56 -16.88 11.86 9.77
C ARG A 56 -15.83 12.74 9.10
N PHE A 57 -15.80 12.73 7.76
CA PHE A 57 -14.79 13.49 7.01
C PHE A 57 -14.84 14.98 7.31
N LEU A 58 -16.02 15.55 7.57
CA LEU A 58 -16.16 16.97 7.93
C LEU A 58 -15.50 17.32 9.27
N ASP A 59 -15.37 16.37 10.23
CA ASP A 59 -14.60 16.59 11.45
C ASP A 59 -13.11 16.83 11.14
N ARG A 60 -12.59 16.24 10.03
CA ARG A 60 -11.24 16.49 9.54
C ARG A 60 -11.14 17.83 8.80
N VAL A 61 -12.10 18.13 7.92
CA VAL A 61 -12.14 19.36 7.12
C VAL A 61 -12.14 20.61 8.02
N TYR A 62 -12.94 20.59 9.08
CA TYR A 62 -13.09 21.71 10.02
C TYR A 62 -12.29 21.54 11.33
N SER A 63 -11.26 20.67 11.32
CA SER A 63 -10.39 20.51 12.47
C SER A 63 -9.63 21.81 12.78
N PRO A 64 -9.58 22.25 14.05
CA PRO A 64 -8.80 23.43 14.45
C PRO A 64 -7.28 23.21 14.32
N ASP A 65 -6.83 21.96 14.22
CA ASP A 65 -5.41 21.60 14.09
C ASP A 65 -4.93 21.63 12.63
N ARG A 66 -5.81 22.02 11.70
CA ARG A 66 -5.49 22.09 10.27
C ARG A 66 -4.50 23.24 10.01
N ILE A 67 -3.49 22.97 9.18
CA ILE A 67 -2.53 23.98 8.71
C ILE A 67 -3.23 24.82 7.64
N LEU A 68 -3.33 26.14 7.88
CA LEU A 68 -4.03 27.08 7.00
C LEU A 68 -3.11 28.15 6.39
N THR A 69 -1.86 28.23 6.84
CA THR A 69 -0.84 29.19 6.34
C THR A 69 0.50 28.48 6.22
N PRO A 70 1.41 28.95 5.35
CA PRO A 70 2.77 28.41 5.31
C PRO A 70 3.49 28.60 6.66
N LEU A 71 4.26 27.59 7.05
CA LEU A 71 4.98 27.55 8.33
C LEU A 71 6.48 27.38 8.06
N ARG A 72 7.31 28.14 8.77
CA ARG A 72 8.77 28.05 8.76
C ARG A 72 9.28 27.57 10.11
N ARG A 73 10.21 26.64 10.10
CA ARG A 73 10.82 26.09 11.31
C ARG A 73 11.65 27.13 12.07
N VAL A 74 11.49 27.18 13.40
CA VAL A 74 12.21 28.09 14.31
C VAL A 74 12.96 27.37 15.42
N GLY A 75 13.18 26.06 15.30
CA GLY A 75 13.90 25.26 16.29
C GLY A 75 14.67 24.11 15.64
N PRO A 76 15.24 23.20 16.43
CA PRO A 76 15.82 21.98 15.91
C PRO A 76 14.80 21.17 15.13
N LYS A 77 15.24 20.40 14.12
CA LYS A 77 14.39 19.46 13.40
C LYS A 77 13.73 18.48 14.39
N GLY A 78 12.50 18.11 14.15
CA GLY A 78 11.70 17.26 15.03
C GLY A 78 11.07 17.97 16.24
N SER A 79 11.45 19.21 16.56
CA SER A 79 10.87 19.96 17.68
C SER A 79 9.39 20.34 17.47
N GLY A 80 8.94 20.40 16.23
CA GLY A 80 7.59 20.83 15.85
C GLY A 80 7.32 22.30 16.13
N ARG A 81 8.37 23.15 16.26
CA ARG A 81 8.26 24.59 16.48
C ARG A 81 8.36 25.35 15.17
N PHE A 82 7.29 26.06 14.83
CA PHE A 82 7.15 26.82 13.59
C PHE A 82 6.62 28.22 13.85
N GLU A 83 6.90 29.14 12.91
CA GLU A 83 6.28 30.46 12.80
C GLU A 83 5.54 30.56 11.47
N PRO A 84 4.39 31.24 11.40
CA PRO A 84 3.72 31.55 10.15
C PRO A 84 4.60 32.46 9.28
N VAL A 85 4.61 32.21 7.97
CA VAL A 85 5.26 33.06 6.97
C VAL A 85 4.34 33.26 5.78
N THR A 86 4.60 34.28 4.96
CA THR A 86 3.85 34.48 3.71
C THR A 86 4.28 33.47 2.65
N TRP A 87 3.40 33.18 1.70
CA TRP A 87 3.74 32.35 0.54
C TRP A 87 4.97 32.87 -0.21
N ASP A 88 5.07 34.18 -0.45
CA ASP A 88 6.20 34.78 -1.17
C ASP A 88 7.52 34.49 -0.46
N ARG A 89 7.54 34.59 0.88
CA ARG A 89 8.76 34.28 1.66
C ARG A 89 9.07 32.78 1.65
N ALA A 90 8.07 31.92 1.79
CA ALA A 90 8.26 30.47 1.75
C ALA A 90 8.78 30.03 0.38
N LEU A 91 8.17 30.50 -0.70
CA LEU A 91 8.56 30.17 -2.08
C LEU A 91 9.95 30.71 -2.45
N ALA A 92 10.31 31.92 -2.01
CA ALA A 92 11.65 32.47 -2.20
C ALA A 92 12.70 31.59 -1.49
N GLU A 93 12.47 31.23 -0.22
CA GLU A 93 13.38 30.35 0.53
C GLU A 93 13.49 28.96 -0.12
N ILE A 94 12.38 28.37 -0.61
CA ILE A 94 12.38 27.12 -1.33
C ILE A 94 13.22 27.21 -2.62
N ALA A 95 13.01 28.26 -3.40
CA ALA A 95 13.74 28.45 -4.65
C ALA A 95 15.24 28.64 -4.40
N ASP A 96 15.63 29.51 -3.47
CA ASP A 96 17.02 29.76 -3.11
C ASP A 96 17.71 28.46 -2.67
N ARG A 97 17.10 27.70 -1.77
CA ARG A 97 17.66 26.45 -1.25
C ARG A 97 17.73 25.35 -2.30
N LEU A 98 16.74 25.26 -3.21
CA LEU A 98 16.78 24.29 -4.32
C LEU A 98 17.87 24.66 -5.34
N HIS A 99 18.04 25.96 -5.66
CA HIS A 99 19.16 26.40 -6.50
C HIS A 99 20.50 26.06 -5.85
N ASP A 100 20.71 26.36 -4.57
CA ASP A 100 21.92 26.02 -3.82
C ASP A 100 22.23 24.51 -3.87
N VAL A 101 21.22 23.67 -3.67
CA VAL A 101 21.36 22.20 -3.73
C VAL A 101 21.72 21.74 -5.15
N ILE A 102 21.02 22.27 -6.16
CA ILE A 102 21.26 21.91 -7.57
C ILE A 102 22.66 22.36 -8.02
N ASP A 103 23.06 23.57 -7.67
CA ASP A 103 24.35 24.13 -8.08
C ASP A 103 25.51 23.41 -7.37
N THR A 104 25.29 22.97 -6.11
CA THR A 104 26.37 22.34 -5.32
C THR A 104 26.46 20.83 -5.56
N HIS A 105 25.34 20.14 -5.67
CA HIS A 105 25.26 18.68 -5.66
C HIS A 105 24.64 18.08 -6.93
N GLY A 106 24.09 18.91 -7.82
CA GLY A 106 23.33 18.46 -8.99
C GLY A 106 21.84 18.23 -8.70
N ALA A 107 21.04 18.22 -9.77
CA ALA A 107 19.58 18.13 -9.65
C ALA A 107 19.09 16.80 -9.03
N GLU A 108 19.84 15.71 -9.19
CA GLU A 108 19.52 14.41 -8.59
C GLU A 108 19.69 14.38 -7.07
N ALA A 109 20.26 15.44 -6.46
CA ALA A 109 20.27 15.60 -5.01
C ALA A 109 18.91 16.07 -4.45
N VAL A 110 17.96 16.40 -5.33
CA VAL A 110 16.56 16.69 -4.99
C VAL A 110 15.74 15.39 -5.13
N LEU A 111 15.09 14.97 -4.05
CA LEU A 111 14.18 13.83 -4.04
C LEU A 111 12.73 14.28 -3.86
N PRO A 112 11.89 14.20 -4.90
CA PRO A 112 10.43 14.26 -4.74
C PRO A 112 9.94 12.98 -4.07
N TYR A 113 9.16 13.12 -3.00
CA TYR A 113 8.69 11.97 -2.23
C TYR A 113 7.17 12.05 -2.00
N SER A 114 6.44 11.10 -2.56
CA SER A 114 4.98 11.04 -2.39
C SER A 114 4.45 9.63 -2.59
N ASP A 115 3.27 9.40 -2.03
CA ASP A 115 2.54 8.14 -2.23
C ASP A 115 1.02 8.38 -2.19
N ALA A 116 0.26 7.32 -1.97
CA ALA A 116 -1.18 7.19 -2.13
C ALA A 116 -2.04 7.84 -1.02
N GLY A 117 -1.53 8.80 -0.26
CA GLY A 117 -2.33 9.52 0.75
C GLY A 117 -3.52 10.28 0.16
N ASN A 118 -3.44 10.60 -1.14
CA ASN A 118 -4.54 11.09 -1.95
C ASN A 118 -4.43 10.43 -3.34
N GLN A 119 -5.38 9.56 -3.69
CA GLN A 119 -5.35 8.73 -4.91
C GLN A 119 -6.14 9.33 -6.09
N SER A 120 -6.42 10.61 -6.11
CA SER A 120 -6.95 11.25 -7.31
C SER A 120 -5.84 11.57 -8.31
N LEU A 121 -6.20 11.66 -9.59
CA LEU A 121 -5.27 11.70 -10.72
C LEU A 121 -4.31 12.88 -10.64
N LEU A 122 -4.83 14.11 -10.51
CA LEU A 122 -4.01 15.32 -10.46
C LEU A 122 -3.27 15.47 -9.14
N SER A 123 -3.82 14.96 -8.03
CA SER A 123 -3.15 15.00 -6.74
C SER A 123 -1.93 14.08 -6.69
N MET A 124 -1.93 12.98 -7.43
CA MET A 124 -0.81 12.03 -7.51
C MET A 124 0.17 12.40 -8.63
N MET A 125 -0.33 12.83 -9.77
CA MET A 125 0.42 13.00 -11.03
C MET A 125 0.07 14.32 -11.70
N GLY A 126 0.88 14.73 -12.68
CA GLY A 126 0.66 15.96 -13.45
C GLY A 126 1.79 16.96 -13.27
N ILE A 127 1.49 18.16 -12.80
CA ILE A 127 2.50 19.25 -12.69
C ILE A 127 3.72 18.87 -11.85
N ASN A 128 3.54 18.08 -10.80
CA ASN A 128 4.66 17.53 -10.02
C ASN A 128 5.61 16.71 -10.87
N GLY A 129 5.09 15.79 -11.68
CA GLY A 129 5.91 14.98 -12.59
C GLY A 129 6.66 15.84 -13.60
N ARG A 130 5.96 16.78 -14.24
CA ARG A 130 6.54 17.72 -15.21
C ARG A 130 7.63 18.60 -14.60
N LEU A 131 7.40 19.13 -13.40
CA LEU A 131 8.37 19.98 -12.70
C LEU A 131 9.67 19.23 -12.40
N PHE A 132 9.57 18.05 -11.77
CA PHE A 132 10.76 17.30 -11.39
C PHE A 132 11.47 16.68 -12.61
N ALA A 133 10.75 16.32 -13.66
CA ALA A 133 11.33 15.94 -14.94
C ALA A 133 12.10 17.12 -15.56
N HIS A 134 11.51 18.32 -15.62
CA HIS A 134 12.16 19.53 -16.13
C HIS A 134 13.39 19.90 -15.29
N MET A 135 13.33 19.76 -13.97
CA MET A 135 14.45 19.98 -13.05
C MET A 135 15.60 18.97 -13.27
N GLY A 136 15.29 17.74 -13.64
CA GLY A 136 16.22 16.60 -13.66
C GLY A 136 16.47 16.01 -12.27
N ALA A 137 15.49 16.09 -11.38
CA ALA A 137 15.54 15.54 -10.03
C ALA A 137 15.54 14.00 -10.04
N SER A 138 15.99 13.37 -8.95
CA SER A 138 15.85 11.93 -8.76
C SER A 138 14.39 11.49 -8.92
N LYS A 139 14.15 10.31 -9.52
CA LYS A 139 12.84 9.69 -9.63
C LYS A 139 12.55 8.88 -8.38
N LEU A 140 11.27 8.79 -7.99
CA LEU A 140 10.81 7.94 -6.90
C LEU A 140 10.13 6.69 -7.45
N GLU A 141 10.66 5.51 -7.11
CA GLU A 141 9.95 4.25 -7.28
C GLU A 141 8.93 4.07 -6.13
N ARG A 142 7.65 4.22 -6.46
CA ARG A 142 6.56 4.04 -5.48
C ARG A 142 6.23 2.56 -5.34
N ALA A 143 6.90 1.87 -4.42
CA ALA A 143 6.90 0.43 -4.31
C ALA A 143 6.34 -0.12 -2.99
N ILE A 144 5.96 0.73 -2.03
CA ILE A 144 5.49 0.29 -0.70
C ILE A 144 4.10 -0.34 -0.73
N CYS A 145 3.34 -0.17 -1.82
CA CYS A 145 1.98 -0.70 -1.97
C CYS A 145 1.78 -1.27 -3.38
N GLY A 146 1.37 -2.51 -3.50
CA GLY A 146 0.86 -3.15 -4.71
C GLY A 146 1.77 -3.43 -5.92
N PRO A 147 2.91 -2.78 -6.19
CA PRO A 147 3.74 -3.09 -7.35
C PRO A 147 4.24 -4.54 -7.39
N THR A 148 4.68 -5.08 -6.26
CA THR A 148 5.15 -6.47 -6.15
C THR A 148 4.09 -7.48 -6.61
N VAL A 149 2.83 -7.26 -6.24
CA VAL A 149 1.71 -8.09 -6.71
C VAL A 149 1.61 -8.09 -8.23
N GLY A 150 1.62 -6.89 -8.83
CA GLY A 150 1.56 -6.75 -10.29
C GLY A 150 2.75 -7.40 -10.98
N HIS A 151 3.96 -7.20 -10.46
CA HIS A 151 5.18 -7.79 -10.98
C HIS A 151 5.20 -9.32 -10.82
N GLY A 152 4.73 -9.87 -9.68
CA GLY A 152 4.63 -11.32 -9.47
C GLY A 152 3.67 -11.97 -10.48
N MET A 153 2.45 -11.46 -10.62
CA MET A 153 1.45 -11.98 -11.57
C MET A 153 1.90 -11.84 -13.02
N ARG A 154 2.64 -10.77 -13.37
CA ARG A 154 3.14 -10.54 -14.74
C ARG A 154 4.07 -11.66 -15.20
N MET A 155 4.83 -12.28 -14.30
CA MET A 155 5.74 -13.38 -14.65
C MET A 155 5.00 -14.67 -15.04
N THR A 156 3.70 -14.76 -14.72
CA THR A 156 2.81 -15.86 -15.10
C THR A 156 1.87 -15.49 -16.22
N ASN A 157 1.15 -14.36 -16.07
CA ASN A 157 0.03 -13.97 -16.92
C ASN A 157 0.40 -12.88 -17.94
N GLY A 158 1.64 -12.34 -17.91
CA GLY A 158 2.08 -11.22 -18.74
C GLY A 158 1.62 -9.86 -18.24
N SER A 159 0.64 -9.82 -17.33
CA SER A 159 0.13 -8.59 -16.72
C SER A 159 -0.33 -8.83 -15.29
N GLY A 160 -0.56 -7.71 -14.55
CA GLY A 160 -1.19 -7.75 -13.23
C GLY A 160 -2.72 -7.70 -13.27
N ARG A 161 -3.35 -7.87 -14.44
CA ARG A 161 -4.83 -7.85 -14.56
C ARG A 161 -5.44 -8.99 -13.80
N GLY A 162 -6.55 -8.69 -13.09
CA GLY A 162 -7.36 -9.67 -12.41
C GLY A 162 -8.82 -9.61 -12.84
N MET A 163 -9.62 -10.55 -12.33
CA MET A 163 -11.07 -10.56 -12.45
C MET A 163 -11.66 -9.42 -11.62
N ASP A 164 -12.77 -8.81 -12.09
CA ASP A 164 -13.57 -7.91 -11.24
C ASP A 164 -14.06 -8.68 -10.01
N ALA A 165 -13.80 -8.14 -8.83
CA ALA A 165 -14.16 -8.79 -7.58
C ALA A 165 -15.67 -9.01 -7.41
N LEU A 166 -16.52 -8.27 -8.14
CA LEU A 166 -17.96 -8.49 -8.16
C LEU A 166 -18.33 -9.82 -8.82
N GLU A 167 -17.49 -10.34 -9.73
CA GLU A 167 -17.71 -11.65 -10.37
C GLU A 167 -17.64 -12.82 -9.39
N LEU A 168 -17.07 -12.64 -8.19
CA LEU A 168 -17.08 -13.64 -7.12
C LEU A 168 -18.49 -14.05 -6.69
N GLU A 169 -19.51 -13.26 -7.01
CA GLU A 169 -20.93 -13.63 -6.81
C GLU A 169 -21.31 -14.92 -7.56
N HIS A 170 -20.62 -15.23 -8.66
CA HIS A 170 -20.85 -16.41 -9.49
C HIS A 170 -20.02 -17.64 -9.07
N ALA A 171 -19.10 -17.49 -8.11
CA ALA A 171 -18.29 -18.58 -7.63
C ALA A 171 -19.08 -19.58 -6.76
N ARG A 172 -18.60 -20.82 -6.67
CA ARG A 172 -19.06 -21.84 -5.71
C ARG A 172 -18.12 -22.00 -4.53
N LEU A 173 -16.85 -21.67 -4.76
CA LEU A 173 -15.82 -21.54 -3.73
C LEU A 173 -15.19 -20.16 -3.86
N VAL A 174 -15.15 -19.40 -2.77
CA VAL A 174 -14.40 -18.14 -2.67
C VAL A 174 -13.30 -18.31 -1.63
N ILE A 175 -12.06 -18.09 -2.05
CA ILE A 175 -10.90 -18.06 -1.16
C ILE A 175 -10.50 -16.59 -0.96
N LEU A 176 -10.60 -16.09 0.26
CA LEU A 176 -10.09 -14.77 0.67
C LEU A 176 -8.69 -14.98 1.26
N TRP A 177 -7.65 -14.75 0.45
CA TRP A 177 -6.27 -15.03 0.80
C TRP A 177 -5.51 -13.74 1.10
N ALA A 178 -4.98 -13.62 2.32
CA ALA A 178 -4.25 -12.45 2.80
C ALA A 178 -5.03 -11.12 2.63
N THR A 179 -6.35 -11.16 2.89
CA THR A 179 -7.22 -9.99 2.77
C THR A 179 -8.28 -9.92 3.86
N ASN A 180 -8.29 -8.82 4.61
CA ASN A 180 -9.33 -8.53 5.60
C ASN A 180 -10.49 -7.77 4.95
N THR A 181 -11.22 -8.42 4.05
CA THR A 181 -12.24 -7.82 3.17
C THR A 181 -13.30 -7.03 3.95
N LYS A 182 -13.81 -7.54 5.08
CA LYS A 182 -14.80 -6.82 5.92
C LYS A 182 -14.31 -5.48 6.46
N LEU A 183 -13.00 -5.30 6.58
CA LEU A 183 -12.39 -4.06 7.08
C LEU A 183 -11.84 -3.18 5.97
N THR A 184 -11.08 -3.77 5.02
CA THR A 184 -10.27 -3.02 4.06
C THR A 184 -10.87 -2.94 2.66
N ASN A 185 -11.92 -3.75 2.37
CA ASN A 185 -12.68 -3.73 1.11
C ASN A 185 -14.16 -4.01 1.41
N ARG A 186 -14.72 -3.19 2.32
CA ARG A 186 -16.02 -3.50 2.93
C ARG A 186 -17.19 -3.50 1.96
N HIS A 187 -17.14 -2.73 0.87
CA HIS A 187 -18.20 -2.69 -0.14
C HIS A 187 -18.22 -3.95 -1.04
N LEU A 188 -17.16 -4.75 -1.02
CA LEU A 188 -17.18 -6.08 -1.61
C LEU A 188 -17.93 -7.09 -0.72
N TRP A 189 -18.01 -6.86 0.60
CA TRP A 189 -18.60 -7.83 1.52
C TRP A 189 -20.07 -8.18 1.20
N PRO A 190 -20.96 -7.25 0.82
CA PRO A 190 -22.30 -7.59 0.34
C PRO A 190 -22.33 -8.56 -0.84
N THR A 191 -21.36 -8.47 -1.76
CA THR A 191 -21.21 -9.44 -2.88
C THR A 191 -20.87 -10.83 -2.35
N ILE A 192 -19.95 -10.93 -1.40
CA ILE A 192 -19.61 -12.19 -0.75
C ILE A 192 -20.84 -12.78 -0.02
N GLU A 193 -21.62 -11.97 0.68
CA GLU A 193 -22.85 -12.44 1.34
C GLU A 193 -23.92 -12.91 0.34
N ARG A 194 -24.07 -12.27 -0.80
CA ARG A 194 -24.95 -12.74 -1.88
C ARG A 194 -24.48 -14.08 -2.45
N ALA A 195 -23.17 -14.21 -2.71
CA ALA A 195 -22.57 -15.47 -3.12
C ALA A 195 -22.89 -16.59 -2.11
N ARG A 196 -22.64 -16.33 -0.80
CA ARG A 196 -22.92 -17.28 0.28
C ARG A 196 -24.41 -17.63 0.37
N ALA A 197 -25.32 -16.67 0.17
CA ALA A 197 -26.77 -16.93 0.12
C ALA A 197 -27.14 -17.89 -1.04
N ASN A 198 -26.36 -17.91 -2.12
CA ASN A 198 -26.50 -18.80 -3.26
C ASN A 198 -25.74 -20.13 -3.10
N GLY A 199 -25.24 -20.44 -1.87
CA GLY A 199 -24.58 -21.71 -1.56
C GLY A 199 -23.05 -21.72 -1.80
N THR A 200 -22.43 -20.59 -2.01
CA THR A 200 -20.97 -20.47 -2.10
C THR A 200 -20.34 -20.74 -0.75
N ARG A 201 -19.30 -21.58 -0.74
CA ARG A 201 -18.47 -21.85 0.42
C ARG A 201 -17.33 -20.83 0.50
N LEU A 202 -17.02 -20.37 1.70
CA LEU A 202 -15.98 -19.37 1.96
C LEU A 202 -14.78 -19.99 2.67
N VAL A 203 -13.59 -19.76 2.16
CA VAL A 203 -12.31 -20.05 2.83
C VAL A 203 -11.58 -18.75 3.07
N VAL A 204 -11.11 -18.52 4.29
CA VAL A 204 -10.27 -17.38 4.66
C VAL A 204 -8.91 -17.89 5.05
N ILE A 205 -7.85 -17.38 4.39
CA ILE A 205 -6.45 -17.73 4.68
C ILE A 205 -5.74 -16.46 5.12
N ASP A 206 -5.35 -16.39 6.40
CA ASP A 206 -4.71 -15.20 6.98
C ASP A 206 -3.97 -15.62 8.26
N PRO A 207 -2.73 -15.13 8.53
CA PRO A 207 -2.00 -15.42 9.77
C PRO A 207 -2.66 -14.81 11.01
N VAL A 208 -3.60 -13.90 10.83
CA VAL A 208 -4.37 -13.25 11.91
C VAL A 208 -5.86 -13.61 11.76
N ARG A 209 -6.53 -13.96 12.84
CA ARG A 209 -7.99 -14.09 12.87
C ARG A 209 -8.61 -12.69 12.79
N THR A 210 -8.81 -12.22 11.55
CA THR A 210 -9.33 -10.89 11.22
C THR A 210 -10.86 -10.84 11.35
N LEU A 211 -11.46 -9.64 11.21
CA LEU A 211 -12.93 -9.49 11.12
C LEU A 211 -13.54 -10.32 9.99
N THR A 212 -12.79 -10.57 8.93
CA THR A 212 -13.21 -11.46 7.86
C THR A 212 -13.20 -12.92 8.30
N ALA A 213 -12.17 -13.35 9.00
CA ALA A 213 -12.08 -14.70 9.56
C ALA A 213 -13.15 -14.97 10.66
N GLU A 214 -13.54 -13.94 11.42
CA GLU A 214 -14.64 -14.03 12.39
C GLU A 214 -16.02 -14.24 11.76
N ALA A 215 -16.16 -13.98 10.46
CA ALA A 215 -17.41 -14.20 9.73
C ALA A 215 -17.57 -15.61 9.15
N ILE A 216 -16.60 -16.49 9.37
CA ILE A 216 -16.65 -17.91 8.99
C ILE A 216 -17.76 -18.62 9.76
N ASP A 217 -18.55 -19.39 9.04
CA ASP A 217 -19.62 -20.25 9.55
C ASP A 217 -19.33 -21.71 9.18
N THR A 218 -18.80 -22.46 10.12
CA THR A 218 -18.43 -23.87 9.91
C THR A 218 -19.63 -24.78 9.61
N ASP A 219 -20.83 -24.42 10.06
CA ASP A 219 -22.05 -25.19 9.75
C ASP A 219 -22.43 -25.09 8.26
N ARG A 220 -21.93 -24.08 7.57
CA ARG A 220 -22.05 -23.92 6.11
C ARG A 220 -20.89 -24.54 5.32
N GLY A 221 -19.92 -25.15 6.01
CA GLY A 221 -18.70 -25.66 5.41
C GLY A 221 -17.63 -24.60 5.10
N ASP A 222 -17.79 -23.38 5.66
CA ASP A 222 -16.76 -22.36 5.57
C ASP A 222 -15.52 -22.76 6.41
N GLN A 223 -14.34 -22.26 6.05
CA GLN A 223 -13.10 -22.60 6.74
C GLN A 223 -12.21 -21.39 6.96
N PHE A 224 -11.56 -21.33 8.14
CA PHE A 224 -10.45 -20.43 8.41
C PHE A 224 -9.15 -21.24 8.51
N ILE A 225 -8.16 -20.86 7.69
CA ILE A 225 -6.83 -21.47 7.66
C ILE A 225 -5.84 -20.41 8.10
N GLN A 226 -5.02 -20.74 9.10
CA GLN A 226 -4.08 -19.81 9.71
C GLN A 226 -2.65 -20.31 9.55
N PRO A 227 -1.94 -19.97 8.43
CA PRO A 227 -0.53 -20.33 8.24
C PRO A 227 0.39 -19.49 9.14
N LEU A 228 1.63 -19.92 9.31
CA LEU A 228 2.70 -19.03 9.77
C LEU A 228 2.96 -17.97 8.71
N PRO A 229 3.27 -16.71 9.11
CA PRO A 229 3.51 -15.63 8.14
C PRO A 229 4.67 -15.94 7.19
N GLY A 230 4.50 -15.61 5.89
CA GLY A 230 5.52 -15.81 4.85
C GLY A 230 5.68 -17.23 4.34
N THR A 231 4.81 -18.17 4.76
CA THR A 231 4.90 -19.59 4.38
C THR A 231 3.85 -20.04 3.36
N ASP A 232 3.04 -19.13 2.88
CA ASP A 232 1.92 -19.40 1.96
C ASP A 232 2.33 -20.13 0.68
N ILE A 233 3.53 -19.85 0.17
CA ILE A 233 4.05 -20.50 -1.06
C ILE A 233 4.19 -22.01 -0.83
N ALA A 234 4.69 -22.44 0.32
CA ALA A 234 4.81 -23.88 0.64
C ALA A 234 3.44 -24.57 0.59
N MET A 235 2.39 -23.91 1.10
CA MET A 235 1.01 -24.41 1.00
C MET A 235 0.53 -24.50 -0.44
N MET A 236 0.77 -23.47 -1.26
CA MET A 236 0.38 -23.48 -2.68
C MET A 236 1.11 -24.54 -3.50
N LEU A 237 2.41 -24.76 -3.25
CA LEU A 237 3.18 -25.84 -3.92
C LEU A 237 2.61 -27.21 -3.57
N ALA A 238 2.23 -27.44 -2.31
CA ALA A 238 1.56 -28.67 -1.91
C ALA A 238 0.16 -28.82 -2.52
N MET A 239 -0.60 -27.73 -2.64
CA MET A 239 -1.88 -27.75 -3.36
C MET A 239 -1.68 -28.18 -4.83
N MET A 240 -0.69 -27.61 -5.52
CA MET A 240 -0.35 -28.00 -6.89
C MET A 240 0.07 -29.46 -7.00
N HIS A 241 0.88 -29.94 -6.04
CA HIS A 241 1.25 -31.35 -5.95
C HIS A 241 0.02 -32.27 -5.87
N VAL A 242 -0.92 -31.97 -4.99
CA VAL A 242 -2.16 -32.76 -4.82
C VAL A 242 -3.01 -32.72 -6.09
N ILE A 243 -3.23 -31.52 -6.67
CA ILE A 243 -4.01 -31.36 -7.90
C ILE A 243 -3.45 -32.19 -9.04
N ILE A 244 -2.12 -32.20 -9.22
CA ILE A 244 -1.44 -32.99 -10.28
C ILE A 244 -1.44 -34.48 -9.95
N ARG A 245 -1.09 -34.88 -8.73
CA ARG A 245 -1.04 -36.27 -8.26
C ARG A 245 -2.37 -36.97 -8.46
N ASP A 246 -3.47 -36.31 -8.13
CA ASP A 246 -4.81 -36.89 -8.13
C ASP A 246 -5.55 -36.72 -9.48
N GLY A 247 -4.86 -36.18 -10.52
CA GLY A 247 -5.44 -35.97 -11.84
C GLY A 247 -6.60 -34.99 -11.85
N LEU A 248 -6.53 -33.95 -11.00
CA LEU A 248 -7.54 -32.89 -10.87
C LEU A 248 -7.24 -31.69 -11.76
N THR A 249 -6.25 -31.80 -12.62
CA THR A 249 -5.86 -30.83 -13.64
C THR A 249 -6.88 -30.73 -14.78
N ASP A 250 -7.00 -29.56 -15.39
CA ASP A 250 -7.67 -29.42 -16.70
C ASP A 250 -6.61 -29.61 -17.80
N ASP A 251 -6.38 -30.88 -18.22
CA ASP A 251 -5.33 -31.21 -19.17
C ASP A 251 -5.54 -30.56 -20.53
N ALA A 252 -6.78 -30.37 -20.96
CA ALA A 252 -7.10 -29.71 -22.23
C ALA A 252 -6.71 -28.21 -22.17
N TRP A 253 -7.06 -27.53 -21.10
CA TRP A 253 -6.68 -26.15 -20.87
C TRP A 253 -5.15 -25.98 -20.76
N ILE A 254 -4.50 -26.86 -20.02
CA ILE A 254 -3.04 -26.83 -19.85
C ILE A 254 -2.35 -26.98 -21.21
N ALA A 255 -2.74 -27.96 -22.00
CA ALA A 255 -2.12 -28.23 -23.31
C ALA A 255 -2.27 -27.05 -24.29
N GLU A 256 -3.41 -26.36 -24.26
CA GLU A 256 -3.71 -25.28 -25.19
C GLU A 256 -3.18 -23.91 -24.70
N HIS A 257 -3.27 -23.62 -23.40
CA HIS A 257 -3.12 -22.27 -22.87
C HIS A 257 -1.95 -22.08 -21.91
N THR A 258 -1.09 -23.10 -21.72
CA THR A 258 0.08 -22.94 -20.82
C THR A 258 1.40 -23.35 -21.46
N GLU A 259 2.50 -22.91 -20.88
CA GLU A 259 3.88 -23.33 -21.19
C GLU A 259 4.61 -23.69 -19.89
N GLY A 260 5.50 -24.71 -19.95
CA GLY A 260 6.34 -25.11 -18.83
C GLY A 260 5.63 -26.00 -17.79
N PHE A 261 4.54 -26.70 -18.16
CA PHE A 261 3.81 -27.56 -17.22
C PHE A 261 4.67 -28.71 -16.68
N ASP A 262 5.48 -29.38 -17.54
CA ASP A 262 6.33 -30.46 -17.09
C ASP A 262 7.40 -30.02 -16.08
N GLU A 263 7.98 -28.83 -16.28
CA GLU A 263 8.93 -28.22 -15.33
C GLU A 263 8.25 -27.91 -13.98
N LEU A 264 7.03 -27.36 -14.00
CA LEU A 264 6.27 -27.11 -12.78
C LEU A 264 5.92 -28.41 -12.06
N ARG A 265 5.40 -29.41 -12.79
CA ARG A 265 5.07 -30.74 -12.23
C ARG A 265 6.28 -31.36 -11.51
N ASP A 266 7.44 -31.33 -12.16
CA ASP A 266 8.67 -31.87 -11.59
C ASP A 266 9.14 -31.08 -10.36
N ALA A 267 9.00 -29.74 -10.37
CA ALA A 267 9.35 -28.89 -9.25
C ALA A 267 8.46 -29.07 -8.00
N VAL A 268 7.17 -29.41 -8.19
CA VAL A 268 6.25 -29.64 -7.08
C VAL A 268 6.15 -31.10 -6.63
N ALA A 269 6.86 -32.02 -7.31
CA ALA A 269 6.75 -33.48 -7.05
C ALA A 269 7.01 -33.86 -5.59
N ASP A 270 7.95 -33.22 -4.94
CA ASP A 270 8.33 -33.43 -3.53
C ASP A 270 7.59 -32.57 -2.52
N TRP A 271 6.71 -31.65 -2.97
CA TRP A 271 5.94 -30.79 -2.11
C TRP A 271 4.67 -31.47 -1.58
N THR A 272 4.86 -32.54 -0.78
CA THR A 272 3.72 -33.21 -0.16
C THR A 272 3.01 -32.32 0.86
N PRO A 273 1.71 -32.54 1.17
CA PRO A 273 1.01 -31.86 2.26
C PRO A 273 1.73 -31.98 3.60
N GLN A 274 2.40 -33.11 3.87
CA GLN A 274 3.17 -33.33 5.10
C GLN A 274 4.40 -32.42 5.18
N ARG A 275 5.09 -32.21 4.05
CA ARG A 275 6.21 -31.27 3.97
C ARG A 275 5.72 -29.84 4.23
N ALA A 276 4.70 -29.40 3.51
CA ALA A 276 4.15 -28.07 3.68
C ALA A 276 3.58 -27.82 5.10
N ALA A 277 3.04 -28.86 5.74
CA ALA A 277 2.56 -28.77 7.12
C ALA A 277 3.67 -28.43 8.12
N ALA A 278 4.88 -28.91 7.89
CA ALA A 278 6.04 -28.61 8.73
C ALA A 278 6.45 -27.12 8.63
N ASP A 279 6.38 -26.54 7.41
CA ASP A 279 6.74 -25.13 7.18
C ASP A 279 5.62 -24.17 7.60
N THR A 280 4.36 -24.50 7.29
CA THR A 280 3.22 -23.59 7.47
C THR A 280 2.55 -23.69 8.83
N GLY A 281 2.75 -24.81 9.53
CA GLY A 281 2.01 -25.16 10.73
C GLY A 281 0.51 -25.42 10.48
N VAL A 282 0.08 -25.58 9.22
CA VAL A 282 -1.27 -26.02 8.83
C VAL A 282 -1.23 -27.53 8.65
N SER A 283 -2.23 -28.26 9.16
CA SER A 283 -2.22 -29.72 9.04
C SER A 283 -2.25 -30.20 7.60
N ALA A 284 -1.59 -31.31 7.32
CA ALA A 284 -1.53 -31.91 5.99
C ALA A 284 -2.93 -32.20 5.41
N ASP A 285 -3.85 -32.69 6.25
CA ASP A 285 -5.23 -32.97 5.83
C ASP A 285 -5.99 -31.71 5.39
N VAL A 286 -5.75 -30.58 6.06
CA VAL A 286 -6.34 -29.29 5.67
C VAL A 286 -5.80 -28.80 4.33
N ILE A 287 -4.50 -28.94 4.11
CA ILE A 287 -3.86 -28.55 2.84
C ILE A 287 -4.38 -29.43 1.70
N GLU A 288 -4.44 -30.74 1.91
CA GLU A 288 -4.95 -31.72 0.96
C GLU A 288 -6.41 -31.44 0.59
N GLN A 289 -7.27 -31.25 1.60
CA GLN A 289 -8.67 -30.94 1.38
C GLN A 289 -8.87 -29.60 0.64
N LEU A 290 -8.09 -28.57 0.98
CA LEU A 290 -8.14 -27.28 0.28
C LEU A 290 -7.79 -27.43 -1.20
N ALA A 291 -6.78 -28.24 -1.53
CA ALA A 291 -6.37 -28.50 -2.91
C ALA A 291 -7.49 -29.21 -3.71
N VAL A 292 -8.08 -30.26 -3.12
CA VAL A 292 -9.20 -30.99 -3.72
C VAL A 292 -10.41 -30.07 -3.90
N ASP A 293 -10.76 -29.31 -2.87
CA ASP A 293 -11.89 -28.37 -2.92
C ASP A 293 -11.70 -27.31 -4.01
N TYR A 294 -10.51 -26.72 -4.10
CA TYR A 294 -10.20 -25.72 -5.10
C TYR A 294 -10.35 -26.26 -6.53
N ALA A 295 -9.92 -27.49 -6.77
CA ALA A 295 -10.00 -28.09 -8.08
C ALA A 295 -11.40 -28.60 -8.47
N THR A 296 -12.22 -29.00 -7.47
CA THR A 296 -13.51 -29.70 -7.71
C THR A 296 -14.75 -28.89 -7.43
N VAL A 297 -14.69 -27.88 -6.52
CA VAL A 297 -15.82 -26.99 -6.21
C VAL A 297 -15.77 -25.76 -7.11
N ARG A 298 -16.43 -25.85 -8.26
CA ARG A 298 -16.27 -24.87 -9.34
C ARG A 298 -17.54 -24.09 -9.62
N PRO A 299 -17.44 -22.82 -10.10
CA PRO A 299 -16.21 -22.02 -10.26
C PRO A 299 -15.54 -21.69 -8.94
N ALA A 300 -14.18 -21.68 -8.90
CA ALA A 300 -13.39 -21.29 -7.75
C ALA A 300 -12.69 -19.96 -7.97
N GLY A 301 -13.02 -18.95 -7.17
CA GLY A 301 -12.44 -17.62 -7.25
C GLY A 301 -11.57 -17.30 -6.04
N ILE A 302 -10.42 -16.69 -6.27
CA ILE A 302 -9.49 -16.25 -5.23
C ILE A 302 -9.49 -14.74 -5.17
N ARG A 303 -9.80 -14.17 -4.00
CA ARG A 303 -9.57 -12.75 -3.72
C ARG A 303 -8.29 -12.60 -2.92
N THR A 304 -7.33 -11.83 -3.44
CA THR A 304 -6.12 -11.44 -2.72
C THR A 304 -5.92 -9.92 -2.82
N LEU A 305 -5.20 -9.36 -1.86
CA LEU A 305 -4.74 -7.97 -1.85
C LEU A 305 -3.24 -7.93 -1.53
N ILE A 306 -2.78 -6.87 -0.87
CA ILE A 306 -1.37 -6.60 -0.64
C ILE A 306 -0.79 -7.31 0.60
N GLY A 307 -1.61 -7.99 1.43
CA GLY A 307 -1.14 -8.53 2.72
C GLY A 307 0.01 -9.51 2.62
N ALA A 308 0.05 -10.33 1.56
CA ALA A 308 1.09 -11.34 1.35
C ALA A 308 2.30 -10.85 0.53
N GLU A 309 2.30 -9.61 0.00
CA GLU A 309 3.44 -9.11 -0.77
C GLU A 309 4.58 -8.58 0.11
N HIS A 310 4.29 -8.32 1.38
CA HIS A 310 5.22 -7.70 2.31
C HIS A 310 6.14 -8.71 3.02
N HIS A 311 6.54 -9.74 2.28
CA HIS A 311 7.53 -10.75 2.63
C HIS A 311 8.67 -10.74 1.60
N GLU A 312 9.87 -11.18 1.98
CA GLU A 312 11.00 -11.31 1.05
C GLU A 312 10.60 -12.14 -0.19
N ASN A 313 9.72 -13.15 -0.01
CA ASN A 313 9.18 -13.99 -1.05
C ASN A 313 7.80 -13.51 -1.61
N GLY A 314 7.47 -12.23 -1.43
CA GLY A 314 6.15 -11.69 -1.78
C GLY A 314 5.86 -11.65 -3.28
N ALA A 315 6.87 -11.45 -4.12
CA ALA A 315 6.70 -11.50 -5.56
C ALA A 315 6.49 -12.95 -6.04
N MET A 316 7.23 -13.91 -5.47
CA MET A 316 7.05 -15.34 -5.73
C MET A 316 5.67 -15.83 -5.22
N PHE A 317 5.13 -15.28 -4.12
CA PHE A 317 3.77 -15.59 -3.69
C PHE A 317 2.76 -15.33 -4.82
N HIS A 318 2.76 -14.15 -5.41
CA HIS A 318 1.81 -13.80 -6.47
C HIS A 318 2.09 -14.54 -7.78
N ARG A 319 3.35 -14.81 -8.08
CA ARG A 319 3.78 -15.70 -9.17
C ARG A 319 3.17 -17.09 -9.00
N THR A 320 3.30 -17.67 -7.79
CA THR A 320 2.80 -19.01 -7.45
C THR A 320 1.29 -19.07 -7.46
N LEU A 321 0.63 -18.06 -6.84
CA LEU A 321 -0.83 -17.98 -6.80
C LEU A 321 -1.44 -17.99 -8.21
N ALA A 322 -0.81 -17.29 -9.17
CA ALA A 322 -1.28 -17.20 -10.55
C ALA A 322 -1.19 -18.55 -11.32
N CYS A 323 -0.42 -19.53 -10.85
CA CYS A 323 -0.37 -20.86 -11.43
C CYS A 323 -1.62 -21.71 -11.07
N LEU A 324 -2.25 -21.49 -9.92
CA LEU A 324 -3.40 -22.30 -9.47
C LEU A 324 -4.57 -22.30 -10.47
N PRO A 325 -5.10 -21.13 -10.92
CA PRO A 325 -6.19 -21.10 -11.88
C PRO A 325 -5.78 -21.63 -13.28
N ALA A 326 -4.50 -21.61 -13.61
CA ALA A 326 -4.00 -22.17 -14.85
C ALA A 326 -4.03 -23.71 -14.85
N LEU A 327 -3.73 -24.35 -13.71
CA LEU A 327 -3.79 -25.82 -13.58
C LEU A 327 -5.21 -26.36 -13.67
N THR A 328 -6.19 -25.63 -13.19
CA THR A 328 -7.59 -26.06 -13.10
C THR A 328 -8.49 -25.49 -14.20
N GLY A 329 -7.96 -24.65 -15.12
CA GLY A 329 -8.76 -23.98 -16.13
C GLY A 329 -9.77 -22.96 -15.56
N ALA A 330 -9.56 -22.48 -14.32
CA ALA A 330 -10.53 -21.62 -13.63
C ALA A 330 -10.77 -20.28 -14.35
N TRP A 331 -9.83 -19.77 -15.14
CA TRP A 331 -9.99 -18.56 -15.94
C TRP A 331 -11.08 -18.66 -17.01
N ALA A 332 -11.43 -19.88 -17.46
CA ALA A 332 -12.50 -20.11 -18.42
C ALA A 332 -13.90 -19.98 -17.81
N GLU A 333 -14.03 -19.90 -16.49
CA GLU A 333 -15.30 -19.87 -15.79
C GLU A 333 -15.60 -18.49 -15.21
N ARG A 334 -16.84 -18.02 -15.37
CA ARG A 334 -17.30 -16.80 -14.71
C ARG A 334 -17.31 -16.99 -13.19
N GLY A 335 -16.62 -16.10 -12.45
CA GLY A 335 -16.38 -16.22 -11.00
C GLY A 335 -15.18 -17.07 -10.65
N GLY A 336 -14.49 -17.67 -11.63
CA GLY A 336 -13.20 -18.38 -11.46
C GLY A 336 -12.00 -17.50 -11.75
N GLY A 337 -10.83 -17.86 -11.20
CA GLY A 337 -9.59 -17.11 -11.36
C GLY A 337 -9.24 -16.23 -10.16
N ILE A 338 -8.49 -15.16 -10.39
CA ILE A 338 -7.99 -14.28 -9.32
C ILE A 338 -8.59 -12.87 -9.43
N ALA A 339 -9.28 -12.44 -8.38
CA ALA A 339 -9.75 -11.08 -8.19
C ALA A 339 -8.74 -10.32 -7.31
N LYS A 340 -7.77 -9.60 -7.92
CA LYS A 340 -6.76 -8.82 -7.21
C LYS A 340 -7.04 -7.33 -7.33
N SER A 341 -6.85 -6.76 -8.50
CA SER A 341 -7.06 -5.36 -8.82
C SER A 341 -7.57 -5.24 -10.24
N VAL A 342 -8.44 -4.29 -10.45
CA VAL A 342 -8.94 -3.90 -11.79
C VAL A 342 -8.41 -2.54 -12.22
N GLY A 343 -7.46 -1.96 -11.48
CA GLY A 343 -6.87 -0.64 -11.77
C GLY A 343 -6.32 -0.54 -13.19
N SER A 344 -5.70 -1.62 -13.70
CA SER A 344 -5.15 -1.64 -15.06
C SER A 344 -6.18 -1.36 -16.17
N TYR A 345 -7.47 -1.60 -15.92
CA TYR A 345 -8.53 -1.25 -16.89
C TYR A 345 -8.82 0.25 -16.91
N SER A 346 -8.68 0.93 -15.77
CA SER A 346 -8.78 2.40 -15.68
C SER A 346 -7.49 3.06 -16.14
N ASP A 347 -6.33 2.52 -15.74
CA ASP A 347 -5.00 3.03 -16.11
C ASP A 347 -4.79 3.01 -17.62
N ALA A 348 -5.35 2.02 -18.33
CA ALA A 348 -5.29 1.91 -19.79
C ALA A 348 -6.01 3.07 -20.53
N LEU A 349 -6.84 3.84 -19.83
CA LEU A 349 -7.52 5.01 -20.38
C LEU A 349 -6.72 6.31 -20.17
N VAL A 350 -5.63 6.25 -19.41
CA VAL A 350 -4.79 7.42 -19.09
C VAL A 350 -3.65 7.55 -20.08
N ASP A 351 -3.56 8.69 -20.75
CA ASP A 351 -2.35 9.09 -21.46
C ASP A 351 -1.32 9.64 -20.45
N GLY A 352 -0.55 8.74 -19.87
CA GLY A 352 0.49 9.08 -18.88
C GLY A 352 1.62 9.93 -19.49
N VAL A 353 1.86 9.83 -20.80
CA VAL A 353 2.89 10.63 -21.48
C VAL A 353 2.43 12.08 -21.61
N ALA A 354 1.18 12.30 -22.02
CA ALA A 354 0.62 13.64 -22.08
C ALA A 354 0.53 14.27 -20.67
N LEU A 355 0.15 13.50 -19.65
CA LEU A 355 0.03 13.99 -18.29
C LEU A 355 1.39 14.34 -17.66
N MET A 356 2.38 13.46 -17.74
CA MET A 356 3.64 13.56 -16.99
C MET A 356 4.78 14.21 -17.77
N ARG A 357 4.70 14.30 -19.09
CA ARG A 357 5.71 14.89 -19.99
C ARG A 357 7.14 14.40 -19.71
N PRO A 358 7.42 13.09 -19.81
CA PRO A 358 8.77 12.55 -19.57
C PRO A 358 9.82 13.06 -20.57
N ASP A 359 9.39 13.66 -21.70
CA ASP A 359 10.26 14.34 -22.66
C ASP A 359 11.04 15.51 -22.04
N LEU A 360 10.52 16.14 -20.99
CA LEU A 360 11.18 17.23 -20.26
C LEU A 360 12.48 16.80 -19.57
N GLU A 361 12.61 15.51 -19.20
CA GLU A 361 13.86 14.97 -18.62
C GLU A 361 15.05 15.07 -19.58
N ARG A 362 14.78 14.95 -20.88
CA ARG A 362 15.80 14.98 -21.94
C ARG A 362 16.11 16.39 -22.47
N ALA A 363 15.39 17.40 -21.95
CA ALA A 363 15.62 18.79 -22.32
C ALA A 363 17.06 19.20 -21.98
N GLY A 364 17.78 19.72 -22.95
CA GLY A 364 19.19 20.15 -22.78
C GLY A 364 20.23 19.02 -22.82
N GLY A 365 19.87 17.80 -23.28
CA GLY A 365 20.83 16.69 -23.47
C GLY A 365 21.30 16.03 -22.17
N ARG A 366 20.53 16.16 -21.08
CA ARG A 366 20.84 15.54 -19.81
C ARG A 366 20.69 14.00 -19.86
N ALA A 367 21.48 13.30 -19.04
CA ALA A 367 21.28 11.87 -18.81
C ALA A 367 19.93 11.62 -18.09
N GLU A 368 19.41 10.42 -18.22
CA GLU A 368 18.22 10.02 -17.47
C GLU A 368 18.51 10.03 -15.95
N PRO A 369 17.68 10.71 -15.14
CA PRO A 369 17.86 10.74 -13.70
C PRO A 369 17.73 9.34 -13.06
N ARG A 370 18.47 9.11 -11.99
CA ARG A 370 18.38 7.86 -11.22
C ARG A 370 17.01 7.68 -10.60
N THR A 371 16.64 6.41 -10.35
CA THR A 371 15.41 6.05 -9.62
C THR A 371 15.78 5.54 -8.22
N LEU A 372 15.14 6.08 -7.19
CA LEU A 372 15.33 5.71 -5.80
C LEU A 372 14.06 5.02 -5.26
N ASN A 373 14.23 3.85 -4.63
CA ASN A 373 13.11 3.12 -4.07
C ASN A 373 12.61 3.78 -2.77
N MET A 374 11.32 4.07 -2.69
CA MET A 374 10.73 4.78 -1.57
C MET A 374 10.86 4.07 -0.23
N SER A 375 10.91 2.74 -0.24
CA SER A 375 10.98 1.92 0.98
C SER A 375 12.34 2.00 1.66
N LEU A 376 13.38 2.38 0.89
CA LEU A 376 14.75 2.56 1.37
C LEU A 376 15.04 4.00 1.83
N LEU A 377 14.02 4.80 2.10
CA LEU A 377 14.18 6.22 2.46
C LEU A 377 15.19 6.43 3.62
N GLY A 378 15.16 5.57 4.62
CA GLY A 378 16.11 5.64 5.74
C GLY A 378 17.56 5.53 5.30
N GLU A 379 17.86 4.54 4.46
CA GLU A 379 19.18 4.33 3.87
C GLU A 379 19.58 5.51 2.98
N ILE A 380 18.67 5.93 2.07
CA ILE A 380 18.88 7.06 1.15
C ILE A 380 19.25 8.34 1.90
N LEU A 381 18.50 8.67 2.95
CA LEU A 381 18.72 9.91 3.69
C LEU A 381 19.95 9.86 4.64
N THR A 382 20.39 8.68 5.07
CA THR A 382 21.56 8.53 5.95
C THR A 382 22.89 8.37 5.20
N ARG A 383 22.86 8.26 3.87
CA ARG A 383 24.04 8.22 2.99
C ARG A 383 24.19 9.52 2.18
N PRO A 384 24.53 10.65 2.82
CA PRO A 384 24.61 11.96 2.14
C PRO A 384 25.72 12.05 1.09
N HIS A 385 26.64 11.09 1.08
CA HIS A 385 27.76 11.00 0.15
C HIS A 385 27.77 9.61 -0.49
N ALA A 386 26.70 9.29 -1.26
CA ALA A 386 26.72 8.10 -2.11
C ALA A 386 27.92 8.20 -3.08
N GLY A 387 28.59 7.07 -3.35
CA GLY A 387 29.76 7.06 -4.24
C GLY A 387 29.42 7.47 -5.67
N GLU A 388 30.43 7.74 -6.51
CA GLU A 388 30.25 8.18 -7.91
C GLU A 388 29.33 7.27 -8.75
N ALA A 389 29.25 5.96 -8.40
CA ALA A 389 28.40 4.99 -9.10
C ALA A 389 26.90 5.18 -8.80
N ASP A 390 26.54 5.70 -7.59
CA ASP A 390 25.15 5.78 -7.11
C ASP A 390 24.58 7.21 -7.22
N GLY A 391 25.35 8.16 -7.76
CA GLY A 391 25.00 9.56 -7.86
C GLY A 391 25.15 10.33 -6.53
N PRO A 392 24.73 11.60 -6.47
CA PRO A 392 24.90 12.45 -5.28
C PRO A 392 24.02 11.98 -4.11
N GLY A 393 24.41 12.31 -2.88
CA GLY A 393 23.53 12.19 -1.73
C GLY A 393 22.26 13.05 -1.91
N VAL A 394 21.18 12.69 -1.19
CA VAL A 394 19.97 13.53 -1.14
C VAL A 394 20.18 14.68 -0.17
N HIS A 395 20.03 15.92 -0.65
CA HIS A 395 20.17 17.17 0.11
C HIS A 395 18.89 18.02 0.11
N ALA A 396 17.89 17.67 -0.71
CA ALA A 396 16.54 18.25 -0.63
C ALA A 396 15.47 17.16 -0.74
N LEU A 397 14.51 17.18 0.19
CA LEU A 397 13.36 16.28 0.22
C LEU A 397 12.08 17.11 0.10
N ILE A 398 11.32 16.88 -0.97
CA ILE A 398 10.02 17.53 -1.19
C ILE A 398 8.92 16.49 -1.02
N ASN A 399 8.21 16.54 0.10
CA ASN A 399 7.23 15.53 0.50
C ASN A 399 5.79 16.03 0.40
N TRP A 400 4.91 15.22 -0.20
CA TRP A 400 3.46 15.44 -0.22
C TRP A 400 2.69 14.11 -0.28
N ASN A 401 1.40 14.12 0.05
CA ASN A 401 0.52 12.95 0.04
C ASN A 401 0.99 11.77 0.89
N CYS A 402 1.95 11.90 1.78
CA CYS A 402 2.40 10.80 2.63
C CYS A 402 3.07 11.28 3.92
N ASN A 403 3.13 10.37 4.89
CA ASN A 403 3.77 10.61 6.20
C ASN A 403 4.85 9.53 6.44
N PRO A 404 6.00 9.63 5.73
CA PRO A 404 7.01 8.56 5.71
C PRO A 404 7.54 8.17 7.08
N LEU A 405 7.69 9.10 8.03
CA LEU A 405 8.12 8.75 9.39
C LEU A 405 7.16 7.79 10.13
N VAL A 406 5.91 7.63 9.66
CA VAL A 406 4.96 6.66 10.22
C VAL A 406 4.77 5.45 9.32
N THR A 407 4.90 5.62 8.00
CA THR A 407 4.49 4.58 7.04
C THR A 407 5.64 3.79 6.42
N VAL A 408 6.87 4.31 6.45
CA VAL A 408 8.06 3.62 5.90
C VAL A 408 8.68 2.73 6.97
N PRO A 409 9.17 1.52 6.61
CA PRO A 409 9.87 0.66 7.55
C PRO A 409 11.19 1.27 8.04
N ASN A 410 11.77 0.70 9.11
CA ASN A 410 12.99 1.19 9.74
C ASN A 410 12.93 2.70 10.06
N ALA A 411 11.79 3.12 10.68
CA ALA A 411 11.49 4.53 10.92
C ALA A 411 12.57 5.28 11.73
N GLU A 412 13.36 4.58 12.53
CA GLU A 412 14.48 5.19 13.26
C GLU A 412 15.61 5.63 12.31
N LEU A 413 15.85 4.87 11.24
CA LEU A 413 16.81 5.26 10.21
C LEU A 413 16.29 6.45 9.40
N VAL A 414 15.00 6.45 9.05
CA VAL A 414 14.33 7.61 8.40
C VAL A 414 14.45 8.85 9.27
N ARG A 415 14.18 8.73 10.58
CA ARG A 415 14.26 9.83 11.53
C ARG A 415 15.69 10.41 11.59
N ARG A 416 16.72 9.55 11.71
CA ARG A 416 18.12 9.98 11.68
C ARG A 416 18.48 10.74 10.41
N GLY A 417 17.99 10.27 9.26
CA GLY A 417 18.19 10.99 7.99
C GLY A 417 17.50 12.35 7.98
N MET A 418 16.27 12.46 8.48
CA MET A 418 15.53 13.71 8.54
C MET A 418 16.06 14.71 9.59
N GLU A 419 16.84 14.26 10.57
CA GLU A 419 17.50 15.13 11.55
C GLU A 419 18.73 15.85 10.99
N ARG A 420 19.23 15.49 9.81
CA ARG A 420 20.39 16.12 9.19
C ARG A 420 20.15 17.59 8.94
N ASP A 421 21.08 18.44 9.35
CA ASP A 421 21.04 19.90 9.15
C ASP A 421 21.29 20.30 7.69
N ASP A 422 22.01 19.46 6.93
CA ASP A 422 22.30 19.65 5.50
C ASP A 422 21.19 19.12 4.56
N LEU A 423 20.12 18.51 5.10
CA LEU A 423 18.94 18.10 4.34
C LEU A 423 17.88 19.20 4.41
N PHE A 424 17.60 19.86 3.30
CA PHE A 424 16.47 20.77 3.18
C PHE A 424 15.18 20.00 2.97
N THR A 425 14.16 20.18 3.84
CA THR A 425 12.92 19.43 3.79
C THR A 425 11.71 20.34 3.67
N VAL A 426 10.91 20.14 2.61
CA VAL A 426 9.62 20.81 2.40
C VAL A 426 8.51 19.76 2.49
N VAL A 427 7.46 20.04 3.26
CA VAL A 427 6.31 19.14 3.41
C VAL A 427 5.02 19.90 3.10
N HIS A 428 4.23 19.39 2.13
CA HIS A 428 2.90 19.89 1.81
C HIS A 428 1.86 18.99 2.48
N GLU A 429 1.21 19.48 3.52
CA GLU A 429 0.40 18.64 4.41
C GLU A 429 -0.79 19.41 5.00
N GLN A 430 -1.80 18.67 5.44
CA GLN A 430 -3.01 19.19 6.07
C GLN A 430 -2.86 19.39 7.57
N PHE A 431 -2.00 18.59 8.22
CA PHE A 431 -1.74 18.58 9.67
C PHE A 431 -0.26 18.51 9.97
N LEU A 432 0.13 18.89 11.19
CA LEU A 432 1.51 18.76 11.63
C LEU A 432 1.80 17.29 12.01
N THR A 433 2.01 16.46 10.98
CA THR A 433 2.34 15.03 11.08
C THR A 433 3.74 14.81 11.66
N ASP A 434 4.09 13.56 12.00
CA ASP A 434 5.44 13.24 12.45
C ASP A 434 6.49 13.66 11.42
N THR A 435 6.25 13.46 10.13
CA THR A 435 7.13 13.93 9.05
C THR A 435 7.20 15.45 8.99
N ALA A 436 6.06 16.14 9.06
CA ALA A 436 6.02 17.60 8.99
C ALA A 436 6.80 18.28 10.14
N ARG A 437 6.92 17.63 11.30
CA ARG A 437 7.71 18.15 12.44
C ARG A 437 9.21 18.30 12.14
N TYR A 438 9.73 17.56 11.14
CA TYR A 438 11.13 17.61 10.72
C TYR A 438 11.37 18.53 9.52
N ALA A 439 10.30 19.09 8.94
CA ALA A 439 10.42 19.99 7.80
C ALA A 439 11.07 21.32 8.17
N ASP A 440 11.73 21.95 7.20
CA ASP A 440 12.18 23.34 7.26
C ASP A 440 11.03 24.28 6.92
N ILE A 441 10.20 23.87 5.93
CA ILE A 441 8.99 24.58 5.51
C ILE A 441 7.83 23.59 5.42
N VAL A 442 6.68 23.93 6.03
CA VAL A 442 5.41 23.22 5.89
C VAL A 442 4.44 24.11 5.14
N LEU A 443 3.85 23.57 4.07
CA LEU A 443 2.91 24.28 3.22
C LEU A 443 1.50 23.72 3.39
N PRO A 444 0.46 24.58 3.42
CA PRO A 444 -0.90 24.17 3.71
C PRO A 444 -1.59 23.53 2.51
N ALA A 445 -2.03 22.27 2.66
CA ALA A 445 -2.67 21.47 1.62
C ALA A 445 -4.21 21.51 1.69
N THR A 446 -4.86 21.44 0.52
CA THR A 446 -6.31 21.26 0.41
C THR A 446 -6.75 19.86 0.84
N MET A 447 -8.05 19.72 1.10
CA MET A 447 -8.74 18.45 1.30
C MET A 447 -9.60 18.09 0.09
N GLN A 448 -10.03 16.85 0.02
CA GLN A 448 -10.73 16.25 -1.13
C GLN A 448 -11.98 17.04 -1.56
N ILE A 449 -12.77 17.60 -0.64
CA ILE A 449 -13.99 18.37 -0.98
C ILE A 449 -13.71 19.83 -1.41
N GLU A 450 -12.44 20.20 -1.53
CA GLU A 450 -12.00 21.57 -1.85
C GLU A 450 -11.35 21.66 -3.24
N THR A 451 -11.29 20.52 -3.98
CA THR A 451 -10.68 20.46 -5.32
C THR A 451 -11.49 19.59 -6.25
N ASP A 452 -11.52 19.97 -7.53
CA ASP A 452 -11.98 19.11 -8.61
C ASP A 452 -10.86 18.12 -8.99
N ASP A 453 -11.22 16.84 -9.19
CA ASP A 453 -10.27 15.82 -9.62
C ASP A 453 -10.99 14.56 -10.16
N VAL A 454 -10.25 13.64 -10.76
CA VAL A 454 -10.72 12.33 -11.19
C VAL A 454 -10.09 11.24 -10.35
N VAL A 455 -10.89 10.29 -9.89
CA VAL A 455 -10.42 9.13 -9.12
C VAL A 455 -10.43 7.89 -9.98
N LEU A 456 -9.27 7.28 -10.15
CA LEU A 456 -9.10 6.00 -10.85
C LEU A 456 -9.11 4.87 -9.81
N PRO A 457 -10.21 4.12 -9.69
CA PRO A 457 -10.31 3.08 -8.67
C PRO A 457 -9.51 1.84 -9.08
N TRP A 458 -8.89 1.18 -8.10
CA TRP A 458 -8.17 -0.07 -8.35
C TRP A 458 -8.92 -1.31 -7.83
N GLY A 459 -9.99 -1.13 -7.07
CA GLY A 459 -10.81 -2.22 -6.53
C GLY A 459 -12.13 -2.46 -7.25
N HIS A 460 -12.56 -1.55 -8.12
CA HIS A 460 -13.76 -1.66 -8.95
C HIS A 460 -13.60 -0.86 -10.25
N LEU A 461 -14.54 -0.99 -11.18
CA LEU A 461 -14.44 -0.43 -12.55
C LEU A 461 -15.02 0.98 -12.72
N TRP A 462 -15.50 1.65 -11.67
CA TRP A 462 -16.21 2.92 -11.77
C TRP A 462 -15.30 4.11 -11.51
N ILE A 463 -14.77 4.72 -12.59
CA ILE A 463 -13.97 5.97 -12.53
C ILE A 463 -14.88 7.08 -12.01
N GLY A 464 -14.45 7.81 -10.99
CA GLY A 464 -15.27 8.78 -10.30
C GLY A 464 -14.83 10.23 -10.55
N TRP A 465 -15.79 11.14 -10.72
CA TRP A 465 -15.57 12.57 -10.60
C TRP A 465 -15.62 13.00 -9.12
N ASN A 466 -14.70 13.83 -8.72
CA ASN A 466 -14.77 14.54 -7.46
C ASN A 466 -14.94 16.03 -7.71
N GLY A 467 -16.11 16.57 -7.32
CA GLY A 467 -16.40 18.01 -7.43
C GLY A 467 -16.04 18.77 -6.17
N ALA A 468 -15.41 19.94 -6.32
CA ALA A 468 -15.16 20.89 -5.24
C ALA A 468 -16.49 21.36 -4.66
N ALA A 469 -16.73 21.06 -3.39
CA ALA A 469 -17.95 21.44 -2.69
C ALA A 469 -17.83 22.82 -2.01
N VAL A 470 -16.65 23.14 -1.51
CA VAL A 470 -16.32 24.41 -0.82
C VAL A 470 -14.96 24.91 -1.30
N ASP A 471 -14.76 26.22 -1.16
CA ASP A 471 -13.48 26.83 -1.47
C ASP A 471 -12.39 26.38 -0.46
N PRO A 472 -11.12 26.30 -0.89
CA PRO A 472 -10.00 26.07 0.02
C PRO A 472 -9.93 27.12 1.13
N PRO A 473 -9.86 26.71 2.42
CA PRO A 473 -9.82 27.68 3.52
C PRO A 473 -8.41 28.24 3.72
N GLY A 474 -8.35 29.49 4.21
CA GLY A 474 -7.08 30.16 4.50
C GLY A 474 -6.23 30.32 3.26
N GLU A 475 -4.97 29.91 3.35
CA GLU A 475 -3.99 29.98 2.27
C GLU A 475 -3.67 28.59 1.66
N THR A 476 -4.54 27.59 1.87
CA THR A 476 -4.33 26.22 1.35
C THR A 476 -4.40 26.20 -0.17
N CYS A 477 -3.63 25.29 -0.79
CA CYS A 477 -3.68 25.08 -2.23
C CYS A 477 -3.59 23.58 -2.60
N SER A 478 -4.02 23.26 -3.83
CA SER A 478 -3.88 21.91 -4.38
C SER A 478 -2.41 21.56 -4.69
N ASN A 479 -2.10 20.28 -4.88
CA ASN A 479 -0.76 19.85 -5.29
C ASN A 479 -0.36 20.47 -6.64
N THR A 480 -1.27 20.52 -7.60
CA THR A 480 -0.99 21.11 -8.92
C THR A 480 -0.65 22.59 -8.81
N GLU A 481 -1.43 23.35 -8.03
CA GLU A 481 -1.14 24.77 -7.82
C GLU A 481 0.16 24.99 -7.02
N LEU A 482 0.47 24.15 -6.04
CA LEU A 482 1.75 24.21 -5.34
C LEU A 482 2.92 24.12 -6.34
N PHE A 483 2.91 23.10 -7.19
CA PHE A 483 4.03 22.89 -8.10
C PHE A 483 4.11 23.95 -9.23
N ARG A 484 2.98 24.56 -9.63
CA ARG A 484 2.99 25.76 -10.46
C ARG A 484 3.67 26.94 -9.76
N ARG A 485 3.37 27.17 -8.47
CA ARG A 485 4.02 28.23 -7.66
C ARG A 485 5.52 27.97 -7.50
N VAL A 486 5.93 26.74 -7.24
CA VAL A 486 7.35 26.36 -7.14
C VAL A 486 8.06 26.55 -8.48
N ALA A 487 7.44 26.17 -9.60
CA ALA A 487 8.01 26.40 -10.94
C ALA A 487 8.24 27.88 -11.23
N ARG A 488 7.27 28.76 -10.88
CA ARG A 488 7.41 30.23 -11.02
C ARG A 488 8.54 30.76 -10.15
N ALA A 489 8.62 30.32 -8.88
CA ALA A 489 9.66 30.76 -7.95
C ALA A 489 11.07 30.35 -8.40
N LEU A 490 11.21 29.17 -9.03
CA LEU A 490 12.46 28.69 -9.65
C LEU A 490 12.80 29.43 -10.96
N GLY A 491 11.92 30.29 -11.45
CA GLY A 491 12.12 31.02 -12.71
C GLY A 491 11.96 30.16 -13.97
N TYR A 492 11.30 29.00 -13.87
CA TYR A 492 11.03 28.16 -15.04
C TYR A 492 9.98 28.78 -15.96
N THR A 493 10.18 28.65 -17.26
CA THR A 493 9.32 29.25 -18.29
C THR A 493 8.74 28.24 -19.27
N GLU A 494 8.94 26.94 -19.01
CA GLU A 494 8.34 25.87 -19.81
C GLU A 494 6.80 25.94 -19.70
N PRO A 495 6.08 26.19 -20.83
CA PRO A 495 4.64 26.45 -20.75
C PRO A 495 3.83 25.33 -20.11
N SER A 496 4.19 24.07 -20.35
CA SER A 496 3.48 22.90 -19.84
C SER A 496 3.53 22.75 -18.31
N LEU A 497 4.39 23.50 -17.62
CA LEU A 497 4.40 23.59 -16.15
C LEU A 497 3.26 24.44 -15.59
N PHE A 498 2.53 25.15 -16.46
CA PHE A 498 1.50 26.12 -16.07
C PHE A 498 0.12 25.78 -16.64
N ASP A 499 -0.04 24.62 -17.29
CA ASP A 499 -1.33 24.13 -17.76
C ASP A 499 -2.33 24.08 -16.60
N ASP A 500 -3.57 24.46 -16.84
CA ASP A 500 -4.62 24.38 -15.85
C ASP A 500 -5.11 22.93 -15.64
N ASP A 501 -5.88 22.71 -14.56
CA ASP A 501 -6.31 21.36 -14.18
C ASP A 501 -7.29 20.75 -15.20
N ASP A 502 -8.11 21.56 -15.91
CA ASP A 502 -9.01 21.08 -16.96
C ASP A 502 -8.22 20.60 -18.19
N THR A 503 -7.20 21.35 -18.59
CA THR A 503 -6.27 20.96 -19.66
C THR A 503 -5.57 19.66 -19.32
N LEU A 504 -5.02 19.54 -18.10
CA LEU A 504 -4.35 18.32 -17.64
C LEU A 504 -5.28 17.09 -17.69
N LEU A 505 -6.52 17.24 -17.23
CA LEU A 505 -7.49 16.14 -17.24
C LEU A 505 -7.90 15.74 -18.67
N ARG A 506 -8.12 16.70 -19.58
CA ARG A 506 -8.47 16.41 -20.98
C ARG A 506 -7.31 15.72 -21.71
N ASP A 507 -6.09 16.17 -21.49
CA ASP A 507 -4.89 15.55 -22.07
C ASP A 507 -4.66 14.12 -21.51
N ALA A 508 -4.88 13.95 -20.20
CA ALA A 508 -4.70 12.67 -19.54
C ALA A 508 -5.77 11.63 -19.88
N LEU A 509 -7.00 12.06 -20.18
CA LEU A 509 -8.16 11.19 -20.36
C LEU A 509 -8.82 11.41 -21.73
N PRO A 510 -8.09 11.24 -22.85
CA PRO A 510 -8.56 11.64 -24.18
C PRO A 510 -9.79 10.84 -24.68
N THR A 511 -10.07 9.69 -24.08
CA THR A 511 -11.21 8.81 -24.46
C THR A 511 -12.41 8.95 -23.52
N ILE A 512 -12.31 9.74 -22.45
CA ILE A 512 -13.38 9.98 -21.48
C ILE A 512 -13.98 11.36 -21.75
N ASP A 513 -15.31 11.42 -21.94
CA ASP A 513 -16.02 12.70 -21.97
C ASP A 513 -16.08 13.26 -20.53
N LEU A 514 -15.23 14.25 -20.26
CA LEU A 514 -15.13 14.87 -18.92
C LEU A 514 -16.39 15.66 -18.56
N ASP A 515 -17.14 16.19 -19.54
CA ASP A 515 -18.34 16.95 -19.27
C ASP A 515 -19.49 15.99 -18.89
N GLU A 516 -19.56 14.81 -19.52
CA GLU A 516 -20.44 13.73 -19.10
C GLU A 516 -20.04 13.19 -17.72
N LEU A 517 -18.74 12.94 -17.49
CA LEU A 517 -18.24 12.45 -16.19
C LEU A 517 -18.59 13.43 -15.06
N ARG A 518 -18.46 14.75 -15.28
CA ARG A 518 -18.87 15.78 -14.33
C ARG A 518 -20.38 15.76 -14.04
N ALA A 519 -21.18 15.58 -15.08
CA ALA A 519 -22.63 15.60 -14.98
C ALA A 519 -23.17 14.36 -14.27
N VAL A 520 -22.65 13.19 -14.58
CA VAL A 520 -23.11 11.88 -14.04
C VAL A 520 -22.43 11.55 -12.71
N GLY A 521 -21.12 11.90 -12.55
CA GLY A 521 -20.31 11.61 -11.37
C GLY A 521 -19.42 10.37 -11.49
N TRP A 522 -19.67 9.47 -12.44
CA TRP A 522 -18.86 8.27 -12.72
C TRP A 522 -19.05 7.74 -14.13
N VAL A 523 -18.05 7.01 -14.60
CA VAL A 523 -18.07 6.23 -15.83
C VAL A 523 -17.43 4.86 -15.57
N ARG A 524 -17.94 3.82 -16.25
CA ARG A 524 -17.39 2.48 -16.08
C ARG A 524 -16.24 2.24 -17.06
N ALA A 525 -15.07 1.79 -16.53
CA ALA A 525 -13.96 1.35 -17.36
C ALA A 525 -14.35 0.12 -18.21
N PRO A 526 -13.81 -0.03 -19.42
CA PRO A 526 -14.04 -1.20 -20.26
C PRO A 526 -13.60 -2.49 -19.56
N TYR A 527 -14.45 -3.51 -19.62
CA TYR A 527 -14.21 -4.83 -19.05
C TYR A 527 -14.94 -5.89 -19.89
N PRO A 528 -14.42 -7.12 -20.02
CA PRO A 528 -15.10 -8.18 -20.77
C PRO A 528 -16.55 -8.39 -20.32
N THR A 529 -17.47 -8.41 -21.28
CA THR A 529 -18.92 -8.46 -20.99
C THR A 529 -19.36 -9.80 -20.41
N ASP A 530 -18.58 -10.85 -20.62
CA ASP A 530 -18.81 -12.18 -20.09
C ASP A 530 -18.19 -12.39 -18.67
N GLY A 531 -17.55 -11.35 -18.12
CA GLY A 531 -16.95 -11.40 -16.79
C GLY A 531 -15.62 -12.17 -16.67
N ARG A 532 -15.00 -12.54 -17.80
CA ARG A 532 -13.83 -13.42 -17.85
C ARG A 532 -12.65 -12.73 -18.55
N PRO A 533 -11.70 -12.11 -17.82
CA PRO A 533 -10.61 -11.34 -18.43
C PRO A 533 -9.66 -12.18 -19.31
N PHE A 534 -9.57 -13.49 -19.06
CA PHE A 534 -8.78 -14.45 -19.82
C PHE A 534 -9.61 -15.66 -20.25
N GLY A 535 -10.93 -15.49 -20.44
CA GLY A 535 -11.85 -16.59 -20.75
C GLY A 535 -11.64 -17.26 -22.11
N ASP A 536 -10.98 -16.55 -23.03
CA ASP A 536 -10.55 -17.06 -24.33
C ASP A 536 -9.19 -17.75 -24.29
N GLY A 537 -8.55 -17.82 -23.11
CA GLY A 537 -7.22 -18.41 -22.92
C GLY A 537 -6.06 -17.57 -23.45
N HIS A 538 -6.33 -16.33 -23.90
CA HIS A 538 -5.27 -15.42 -24.34
C HIS A 538 -4.76 -14.57 -23.18
N PHE A 539 -3.45 -14.68 -22.91
CA PHE A 539 -2.75 -13.96 -21.83
C PHE A 539 -1.79 -12.92 -22.41
N ASP A 540 -1.43 -11.91 -21.60
CA ASP A 540 -0.56 -10.78 -22.03
C ASP A 540 0.94 -11.16 -22.08
N THR A 541 1.27 -12.44 -22.09
CA THR A 541 2.63 -12.96 -22.26
C THR A 541 3.08 -12.90 -23.73
N PRO A 542 4.38 -12.98 -24.02
CA PRO A 542 4.87 -13.01 -25.40
C PRO A 542 4.33 -14.17 -26.25
N SER A 543 3.99 -15.29 -25.62
CA SER A 543 3.42 -16.46 -26.32
C SER A 543 1.89 -16.45 -26.38
N GLY A 544 1.23 -15.52 -25.68
CA GLY A 544 -0.21 -15.53 -25.48
C GLY A 544 -0.71 -16.58 -24.48
N ARG A 545 0.19 -17.32 -23.82
CA ARG A 545 -0.11 -18.43 -22.90
C ARG A 545 0.36 -18.13 -21.48
N VAL A 546 -0.17 -18.83 -20.49
CA VAL A 546 0.33 -18.76 -19.12
C VAL A 546 1.74 -19.37 -19.05
N HIS A 547 2.70 -18.66 -18.48
CA HIS A 547 4.05 -19.15 -18.26
C HIS A 547 4.16 -19.83 -16.89
N LEU A 548 3.99 -21.15 -16.83
CA LEU A 548 4.25 -21.97 -15.64
C LEU A 548 5.75 -22.07 -15.34
N ALA A 549 6.59 -22.04 -16.39
CA ALA A 549 8.02 -21.74 -16.31
C ALA A 549 8.31 -20.45 -17.07
N SER A 550 9.06 -19.52 -16.49
CA SER A 550 9.27 -18.16 -17.02
C SER A 550 10.73 -17.93 -17.41
N ASP A 551 10.98 -17.77 -18.72
CA ASP A 551 12.29 -17.39 -19.25
C ASP A 551 12.70 -15.97 -18.82
N GLN A 552 11.71 -15.11 -18.52
CA GLN A 552 11.98 -13.76 -18.03
C GLN A 552 12.60 -13.80 -16.63
N LEU A 553 12.07 -14.66 -15.74
CA LEU A 553 12.65 -14.85 -14.40
C LEU A 553 14.08 -15.40 -14.49
N GLU A 554 14.33 -16.35 -15.38
CA GLU A 554 15.69 -16.88 -15.60
C GLU A 554 16.67 -15.78 -16.01
N ARG A 555 16.28 -14.89 -16.94
CA ARG A 555 17.10 -13.73 -17.33
C ARG A 555 17.36 -12.74 -16.19
N MET A 556 16.48 -12.71 -15.20
CA MET A 556 16.64 -11.90 -13.96
C MET A 556 17.44 -12.63 -12.88
N GLY A 557 17.94 -13.85 -13.15
CA GLY A 557 18.64 -14.68 -12.17
C GLY A 557 17.72 -15.32 -11.13
N GLN A 558 16.40 -15.35 -11.40
CA GLN A 558 15.38 -15.91 -10.53
C GLN A 558 14.96 -17.33 -11.03
N PRO A 559 14.43 -18.20 -10.16
CA PRO A 559 13.90 -19.49 -10.54
C PRO A 559 12.80 -19.39 -11.60
N ARG A 560 12.87 -20.23 -12.63
CA ARG A 560 11.88 -20.29 -13.72
C ARG A 560 10.49 -20.70 -13.24
N VAL A 561 10.44 -21.64 -12.30
CA VAL A 561 9.22 -22.20 -11.70
C VAL A 561 9.03 -21.67 -10.27
N PRO A 562 7.80 -21.73 -9.72
CA PRO A 562 7.56 -21.40 -8.32
C PRO A 562 8.43 -22.20 -7.36
N VAL A 563 9.05 -21.48 -6.41
CA VAL A 563 9.84 -22.06 -5.33
C VAL A 563 9.50 -21.39 -4.00
N TYR A 564 9.63 -22.11 -2.91
CA TYR A 564 9.56 -21.57 -1.57
C TYR A 564 10.95 -21.37 -0.98
N VAL A 565 11.25 -20.16 -0.59
CA VAL A 565 12.41 -19.81 0.22
C VAL A 565 11.87 -19.14 1.47
N ALA A 566 12.24 -19.65 2.64
CA ALA A 566 11.83 -19.04 3.90
C ALA A 566 12.43 -17.62 4.03
N PRO A 567 11.64 -16.60 4.42
CA PRO A 567 12.18 -15.27 4.69
C PRO A 567 13.26 -15.32 5.75
N ARG A 568 14.30 -14.50 5.60
CA ARG A 568 15.45 -14.49 6.53
C ARG A 568 15.03 -14.17 7.97
N GLU A 569 14.17 -13.15 8.14
CA GLU A 569 13.57 -12.80 9.42
C GLU A 569 12.19 -13.45 9.57
N GLY A 570 12.14 -14.78 9.43
CA GLY A 570 10.95 -15.61 9.62
C GLY A 570 11.26 -16.86 10.43
N PRO A 571 10.26 -17.66 10.83
CA PRO A 571 10.44 -18.83 11.69
C PRO A 571 11.40 -19.89 11.12
N GLY A 572 11.44 -20.03 9.78
CA GLY A 572 12.34 -20.96 9.06
C GLY A 572 13.58 -20.27 8.48
N GLY A 573 13.86 -19.01 8.89
CA GLY A 573 14.92 -18.20 8.32
C GLY A 573 16.27 -18.37 9.03
N ASP A 574 16.93 -17.27 9.35
CA ASP A 574 18.27 -17.22 9.97
C ASP A 574 18.19 -17.75 11.43
N PRO A 575 18.81 -18.89 11.77
CA PRO A 575 18.71 -19.49 13.09
C PRO A 575 19.23 -18.59 14.23
N ASP A 576 20.27 -17.80 13.96
CA ASP A 576 20.86 -16.88 14.96
C ASP A 576 19.92 -15.72 15.28
N LEU A 577 19.16 -15.26 14.27
CA LEU A 577 18.11 -14.25 14.48
C LEU A 577 16.91 -14.82 15.22
N VAL A 578 16.48 -16.03 14.86
CA VAL A 578 15.35 -16.72 15.51
C VAL A 578 15.67 -17.01 16.99
N GLU A 579 16.89 -17.40 17.33
CA GLU A 579 17.29 -17.61 18.72
C GLU A 579 17.24 -16.30 19.52
N ARG A 580 17.69 -15.18 18.96
CA ARG A 580 17.68 -13.87 19.64
C ARG A 580 16.30 -13.22 19.69
N TYR A 581 15.52 -13.38 18.65
CA TYR A 581 14.22 -12.74 18.41
C TYR A 581 13.17 -13.77 17.99
N PRO A 582 12.63 -14.57 18.93
CA PRO A 582 11.84 -15.76 18.61
C PRO A 582 10.40 -15.47 18.18
N LEU A 583 9.97 -14.22 18.11
CA LEU A 583 8.62 -13.84 17.78
C LEU A 583 8.58 -13.07 16.47
N GLN A 584 7.72 -13.51 15.54
CA GLN A 584 7.50 -12.77 14.29
C GLN A 584 6.49 -11.65 14.50
N LEU A 585 6.89 -10.42 14.16
CA LEU A 585 6.06 -9.23 14.27
C LEU A 585 5.26 -9.01 12.98
N LEU A 586 3.96 -8.89 13.11
CA LEU A 586 3.08 -8.38 12.08
C LEU A 586 2.60 -6.96 12.44
N THR A 587 2.39 -6.13 11.43
CA THR A 587 1.82 -4.79 11.59
C THR A 587 0.49 -4.66 10.84
N PRO A 588 -0.56 -5.42 11.28
CA PRO A 588 -1.81 -5.51 10.54
C PRO A 588 -2.61 -4.22 10.63
N LYS A 589 -3.44 -4.00 9.60
CA LYS A 589 -4.50 -3.02 9.68
C LYS A 589 -5.58 -3.53 10.63
N HIS A 590 -5.74 -2.85 11.76
CA HIS A 590 -6.69 -3.19 12.81
C HIS A 590 -7.80 -2.14 12.96
N HIS A 591 -7.48 -0.89 12.64
CA HIS A 591 -8.35 0.25 12.94
C HIS A 591 -9.53 0.35 11.99
N THR A 592 -10.72 0.59 12.56
CA THR A 592 -11.96 0.80 11.81
C THR A 592 -12.15 2.26 11.40
N ARG A 593 -11.57 3.21 12.18
CA ARG A 593 -11.82 4.65 12.07
C ARG A 593 -10.70 5.48 11.47
N PHE A 594 -9.54 4.90 11.20
CA PHE A 594 -8.49 5.61 10.47
C PHE A 594 -7.80 4.73 9.42
N LEU A 595 -7.11 5.34 8.48
CA LEU A 595 -6.48 4.71 7.35
C LEU A 595 -5.01 5.09 7.32
N ASN A 596 -4.12 4.11 7.23
CA ASN A 596 -2.68 4.30 7.35
C ASN A 596 -2.38 5.18 8.59
N SER A 597 -1.79 6.37 8.43
CA SER A 597 -1.60 7.34 9.52
C SER A 597 -2.63 8.48 9.55
N GLY A 598 -3.57 8.50 8.59
CA GLY A 598 -4.62 9.51 8.52
C GLY A 598 -5.75 9.26 9.51
N TYR A 599 -6.29 10.28 10.14
CA TYR A 599 -7.35 10.28 11.17
C TYR A 599 -6.93 9.81 12.57
N ALA A 600 -5.79 9.17 12.77
CA ALA A 600 -5.38 8.64 14.07
C ALA A 600 -5.41 9.68 15.19
N ASP A 601 -5.13 10.93 14.84
CA ASP A 601 -5.03 12.06 15.78
C ASP A 601 -6.31 12.85 15.96
N LEU A 602 -7.37 12.54 15.22
CA LEU A 602 -8.64 13.24 15.38
C LEU A 602 -9.34 12.85 16.69
N PRO A 603 -9.90 13.81 17.45
CA PRO A 603 -10.46 13.57 18.79
C PRO A 603 -11.53 12.48 18.87
N LYS A 604 -12.28 12.26 17.79
CA LYS A 604 -13.35 11.26 17.75
C LYS A 604 -12.92 9.92 17.11
N HIS A 605 -11.73 9.85 16.55
CA HIS A 605 -11.24 8.65 15.85
C HIS A 605 -10.21 7.90 16.70
N GLY A 606 -9.07 8.52 17.02
CA GLY A 606 -8.01 7.89 17.80
C GLY A 606 -8.47 7.30 19.14
N PRO A 607 -9.10 8.08 20.03
CA PRO A 607 -9.56 7.55 21.33
C PRO A 607 -10.56 6.39 21.24
N ALA A 608 -11.36 6.35 20.18
CA ALA A 608 -12.32 5.28 19.96
C ALA A 608 -11.67 3.94 19.52
N GLU A 609 -10.41 3.96 19.07
CA GLU A 609 -9.62 2.76 18.74
C GLU A 609 -8.75 2.28 19.92
N GLY A 610 -8.64 3.06 20.99
CA GLY A 610 -8.03 2.67 22.26
C GLY A 610 -6.51 2.81 22.35
N GLY A 611 -5.81 3.27 21.31
CA GLY A 611 -4.36 3.46 21.34
C GLY A 611 -3.55 2.27 20.78
N PRO A 612 -2.22 2.41 20.68
CA PRO A 612 -1.32 1.33 20.25
C PRO A 612 -1.18 0.24 21.31
N PHE A 613 -0.91 -1.00 20.90
CA PHE A 613 -0.70 -2.16 21.77
C PHE A 613 0.12 -3.22 21.04
N VAL A 614 0.76 -4.13 21.79
CA VAL A 614 1.26 -5.40 21.26
C VAL A 614 0.28 -6.51 21.61
N GLU A 615 -0.18 -7.23 20.59
CA GLU A 615 -1.07 -8.37 20.72
C GLU A 615 -0.28 -9.67 20.65
N LEU A 616 -0.52 -10.59 21.57
CA LEU A 616 0.09 -11.92 21.61
C LEU A 616 -0.83 -12.92 22.33
N VAL A 617 -0.56 -14.21 22.14
CA VAL A 617 -1.33 -15.27 22.79
C VAL A 617 -0.90 -15.47 24.23
N ALA A 618 -1.80 -16.06 25.05
CA ALA A 618 -1.55 -16.29 26.47
C ALA A 618 -0.26 -17.09 26.73
N ALA A 619 0.01 -18.13 25.94
CA ALA A 619 1.22 -18.95 26.09
C ALA A 619 2.52 -18.14 25.93
N ASP A 620 2.56 -17.21 24.98
CA ASP A 620 3.72 -16.34 24.76
C ASP A 620 3.85 -15.27 25.84
N ALA A 621 2.73 -14.77 26.36
CA ALA A 621 2.67 -13.84 27.49
C ALA A 621 3.17 -14.49 28.78
N ASP A 622 2.65 -15.67 29.14
CA ASP A 622 3.00 -16.42 30.34
C ASP A 622 4.50 -16.78 30.36
N ALA A 623 5.04 -17.24 29.22
CA ALA A 623 6.47 -17.56 29.08
C ALA A 623 7.39 -16.37 29.33
N ARG A 624 6.86 -15.13 29.28
CA ARG A 624 7.60 -13.86 29.45
C ARG A 624 7.18 -13.08 30.69
N GLY A 625 6.24 -13.63 31.49
CA GLY A 625 5.69 -12.97 32.69
C GLY A 625 4.93 -11.69 32.36
N LEU A 626 4.29 -11.62 31.18
CA LEU A 626 3.51 -10.46 30.74
C LEU A 626 2.05 -10.58 31.22
N VAL A 627 1.49 -9.43 31.56
CA VAL A 627 0.09 -9.32 32.01
C VAL A 627 -0.67 -8.38 31.07
N ASP A 628 -1.91 -8.72 30.76
CA ASP A 628 -2.78 -7.89 29.93
C ASP A 628 -2.88 -6.44 30.46
N GLY A 629 -2.74 -5.47 29.58
CA GLY A 629 -2.72 -4.04 29.89
C GLY A 629 -1.39 -3.50 30.47
N ALA A 630 -0.45 -4.34 30.87
CA ALA A 630 0.87 -3.90 31.34
C ALA A 630 1.71 -3.37 30.16
N ILE A 631 2.62 -2.44 30.44
CA ILE A 631 3.57 -1.97 29.41
C ILE A 631 4.62 -3.04 29.18
N ALA A 632 4.78 -3.44 27.92
CA ALA A 632 5.87 -4.28 27.48
C ALA A 632 6.85 -3.48 26.61
N ARG A 633 8.09 -3.98 26.57
CA ARG A 633 9.10 -3.61 25.62
C ARG A 633 9.13 -4.64 24.49
N VAL A 634 8.95 -4.17 23.25
CA VAL A 634 9.13 -4.96 22.02
C VAL A 634 10.39 -4.45 21.33
N TRP A 635 11.33 -5.34 20.98
CA TRP A 635 12.63 -4.88 20.49
C TRP A 635 13.33 -5.87 19.57
N ASN A 636 14.24 -5.34 18.74
CA ASN A 636 15.22 -6.07 17.92
C ASN A 636 16.47 -5.19 17.73
N ASP A 637 17.35 -5.56 16.78
CA ASP A 637 18.58 -4.78 16.50
C ASP A 637 18.29 -3.36 15.97
N ARG A 638 17.11 -3.12 15.36
CA ARG A 638 16.74 -1.82 14.78
C ARG A 638 16.26 -0.83 15.84
N ALA A 639 15.41 -1.28 16.76
CA ALA A 639 14.80 -0.40 17.75
C ALA A 639 14.18 -1.14 18.94
N SER A 640 13.61 -0.34 19.84
CA SER A 640 12.80 -0.78 20.97
C SER A 640 11.56 0.11 21.06
N VAL A 641 10.37 -0.48 21.19
CA VAL A 641 9.07 0.20 21.30
C VAL A 641 8.38 -0.21 22.59
N ARG A 642 7.82 0.76 23.32
CA ARG A 642 7.04 0.51 24.54
C ARG A 642 5.54 0.62 24.24
N VAL A 643 4.79 -0.44 24.51
CA VAL A 643 3.35 -0.51 24.23
C VAL A 643 2.62 -1.37 25.27
N PRO A 644 1.32 -1.10 25.56
CA PRO A 644 0.51 -1.98 26.37
C PRO A 644 0.38 -3.38 25.74
N VAL A 645 0.36 -4.39 26.58
CA VAL A 645 0.08 -5.79 26.19
C VAL A 645 -1.42 -5.99 26.00
N ARG A 646 -1.79 -6.72 24.96
CA ARG A 646 -3.13 -7.29 24.75
C ARG A 646 -3.03 -8.79 24.54
N ILE A 647 -3.61 -9.57 25.44
CA ILE A 647 -3.68 -11.03 25.32
C ILE A 647 -4.91 -11.39 24.48
N SER A 648 -4.74 -12.24 23.48
CA SER A 648 -5.78 -12.53 22.49
C SER A 648 -5.57 -13.92 21.87
N GLU A 649 -6.66 -14.51 21.34
CA GLU A 649 -6.64 -15.78 20.59
C GLU A 649 -6.61 -15.56 19.07
N ARG A 650 -6.36 -14.34 18.61
CA ARG A 650 -6.38 -14.00 17.18
C ARG A 650 -5.10 -14.42 16.45
N LEU A 651 -4.03 -14.62 17.19
CA LEU A 651 -2.71 -14.98 16.66
C LEU A 651 -2.38 -16.45 16.98
N ARG A 652 -1.30 -16.93 16.41
CA ARG A 652 -0.69 -18.22 16.78
C ARG A 652 0.47 -17.98 17.75
N PRO A 653 0.86 -18.99 18.55
CA PRO A 653 2.12 -18.93 19.30
C PRO A 653 3.31 -18.63 18.38
N GLY A 654 4.21 -17.78 18.84
CA GLY A 654 5.37 -17.31 18.06
C GLY A 654 5.10 -16.11 17.14
N VAL A 655 3.85 -15.63 17.08
CA VAL A 655 3.47 -14.44 16.29
C VAL A 655 2.93 -13.35 17.20
N VAL A 656 3.40 -12.12 17.01
CA VAL A 656 2.91 -10.93 17.71
C VAL A 656 2.46 -9.88 16.73
N ALA A 657 1.56 -8.99 17.13
CA ALA A 657 1.08 -7.93 16.26
C ALA A 657 1.09 -6.57 16.96
N ILE A 658 1.59 -5.54 16.27
CA ILE A 658 1.42 -4.14 16.66
C ILE A 658 0.70 -3.44 15.51
N PRO A 659 -0.56 -3.00 15.67
CA PRO A 659 -1.27 -2.28 14.61
C PRO A 659 -0.54 -1.00 14.20
N PHE A 660 -0.25 -0.85 12.90
CA PHE A 660 0.46 0.32 12.38
C PHE A 660 -0.45 1.56 12.27
N GLY A 661 0.17 2.73 12.00
CA GLY A 661 -0.53 3.97 11.66
C GLY A 661 -0.72 4.94 12.84
N TRP A 662 -0.42 4.53 14.05
CA TRP A 662 -0.35 5.42 15.20
C TRP A 662 0.85 6.37 15.09
N TRP A 663 0.63 7.65 15.37
CA TRP A 663 1.72 8.63 15.39
C TRP A 663 2.58 8.49 16.65
N SER A 664 3.82 8.96 16.60
CA SER A 664 4.79 8.83 17.70
C SER A 664 4.25 9.33 19.06
N ARG A 665 3.47 10.40 19.07
CA ARG A 665 2.86 10.98 20.28
C ARG A 665 1.84 10.09 20.99
N HIS A 666 1.37 9.02 20.35
CA HIS A 666 0.47 8.04 20.96
C HIS A 666 1.21 6.89 21.64
N HIS A 667 2.52 6.80 21.46
CA HIS A 667 3.38 5.78 22.07
C HIS A 667 4.09 6.33 23.31
N PRO A 668 4.24 5.53 24.39
CA PRO A 668 4.86 5.98 25.64
C PRO A 668 6.27 6.52 25.50
N ASP A 669 7.06 6.02 24.54
CA ASP A 669 8.44 6.41 24.27
C ASP A 669 8.64 7.17 22.94
N GLY A 670 7.54 7.48 22.26
CA GLY A 670 7.58 8.18 20.97
C GLY A 670 8.06 7.34 19.79
N ARG A 671 8.21 6.01 19.96
CA ARG A 671 8.59 5.06 18.91
C ARG A 671 7.40 4.25 18.46
N ILE A 672 7.34 3.95 17.19
CA ILE A 672 6.18 3.34 16.52
C ILE A 672 6.48 1.92 16.04
N ALA A 673 5.46 1.19 15.58
CA ALA A 673 5.62 -0.16 15.06
C ALA A 673 6.71 -0.25 13.97
N ASN A 674 6.74 0.71 13.04
CA ASN A 674 7.72 0.76 11.95
C ASN A 674 9.15 1.09 12.38
N SER A 675 9.38 1.47 13.64
CA SER A 675 10.74 1.53 14.18
C SER A 675 11.41 0.14 14.23
N LEU A 676 10.59 -0.93 14.29
CA LEU A 676 11.05 -2.33 14.39
C LEU A 676 11.12 -3.02 13.03
N THR A 677 10.34 -2.57 12.03
CA THR A 677 10.13 -3.33 10.80
C THR A 677 11.35 -3.33 9.88
N ASN A 678 11.48 -4.45 9.14
CA ASN A 678 12.52 -4.71 8.17
C ASN A 678 12.29 -3.86 6.90
N ASP A 679 13.36 -3.31 6.33
CA ASP A 679 13.38 -2.52 5.10
C ASP A 679 14.02 -3.26 3.91
N THR A 680 14.27 -4.57 4.02
CA THR A 680 14.69 -5.42 2.91
C THR A 680 13.63 -5.44 1.81
N LEU A 681 14.07 -5.37 0.55
CA LEU A 681 13.15 -5.44 -0.59
C LEU A 681 12.77 -6.89 -0.90
N THR A 682 11.63 -7.07 -1.58
CA THR A 682 11.22 -8.35 -2.15
C THR A 682 12.15 -8.77 -3.30
N GLU A 683 12.13 -10.03 -3.70
CA GLU A 683 13.03 -10.63 -4.71
C GLU A 683 13.01 -9.87 -6.04
N TRP A 684 11.85 -9.34 -6.42
CA TRP A 684 11.67 -8.41 -7.54
C TRP A 684 10.39 -7.58 -7.33
N GLY A 685 10.22 -6.54 -8.14
CA GLY A 685 9.06 -5.64 -8.07
C GLY A 685 9.22 -4.48 -7.09
N GLY A 686 10.36 -4.41 -6.37
CA GLY A 686 10.73 -3.26 -5.54
C GLY A 686 9.92 -3.09 -4.24
N GLY A 687 8.99 -3.99 -3.93
CA GLY A 687 8.23 -3.96 -2.67
C GLY A 687 9.10 -4.24 -1.45
N VAL A 688 8.56 -4.08 -0.27
CA VAL A 688 9.31 -4.19 0.99
C VAL A 688 8.76 -5.25 1.92
N ALA A 689 9.67 -6.01 2.54
CA ALA A 689 9.40 -7.18 3.37
C ALA A 689 9.17 -6.83 4.87
N TYR A 690 8.42 -5.79 5.18
CA TYR A 690 8.25 -5.34 6.57
C TYR A 690 7.50 -6.35 7.46
N SER A 691 6.81 -7.34 6.90
CA SER A 691 6.19 -8.46 7.64
C SER A 691 7.20 -9.54 8.04
N ASP A 692 8.40 -9.53 7.44
CA ASP A 692 9.52 -10.37 7.82
C ASP A 692 10.36 -9.62 8.86
N THR A 693 9.84 -9.59 10.08
CA THR A 693 10.45 -8.88 11.19
C THR A 693 10.42 -9.75 12.43
N LEU A 694 11.57 -10.10 12.95
CA LEU A 694 11.70 -10.81 14.21
C LEU A 694 11.92 -9.84 15.37
N VAL A 695 11.29 -10.15 16.51
CA VAL A 695 11.36 -9.34 17.73
C VAL A 695 11.42 -10.21 18.99
N GLN A 696 11.87 -9.60 20.08
CA GLN A 696 11.67 -10.10 21.43
C GLN A 696 10.67 -9.19 22.15
N VAL A 697 9.89 -9.77 23.07
CA VAL A 697 8.97 -9.05 23.95
C VAL A 697 9.33 -9.37 25.40
N SER A 698 9.43 -8.36 26.25
CA SER A 698 9.73 -8.50 27.68
C SER A 698 8.91 -7.52 28.50
N ALA A 699 8.73 -7.79 29.78
CA ALA A 699 8.20 -6.80 30.70
C ALA A 699 9.08 -5.53 30.68
N ASP A 700 8.43 -4.37 30.78
CA ASP A 700 9.15 -3.10 30.87
C ASP A 700 9.81 -2.99 32.26
N ILE A 701 11.12 -3.16 32.30
CA ILE A 701 11.90 -2.96 33.52
C ILE A 701 12.30 -1.48 33.55
N PRO A 702 11.99 -0.74 34.64
CA PRO A 702 12.39 0.67 34.78
C PRO A 702 13.91 0.85 34.58
N ALA A 703 14.28 1.95 33.91
CA ALA A 703 15.66 2.29 33.58
C ALA A 703 16.61 2.14 34.77
N GLY A 704 17.51 1.19 34.70
CA GLY A 704 18.55 0.87 35.73
C GLY A 704 19.37 -0.36 35.39
N THR A 705 18.98 -1.14 34.41
CA THR A 705 19.79 -2.24 33.88
C THR A 705 20.30 -1.86 32.49
N ASP A 706 21.61 -1.59 32.41
CA ASP A 706 22.35 -1.34 31.18
C ASP A 706 22.06 -2.48 30.17
N LEU A 707 21.28 -2.17 29.13
CA LEU A 707 21.34 -2.92 27.88
C LEU A 707 22.36 -2.19 26.99
N PRO A 708 23.15 -2.91 26.17
CA PRO A 708 24.09 -2.25 25.28
C PRO A 708 23.33 -1.18 24.48
N ALA A 709 23.82 0.05 24.52
CA ALA A 709 23.43 1.08 23.56
C ALA A 709 23.47 0.43 22.18
N ALA A 710 22.53 0.76 21.30
CA ALA A 710 22.59 0.37 19.91
C ALA A 710 24.00 0.68 19.41
N GLY A 711 24.85 -0.33 19.43
CA GLY A 711 26.25 -0.19 19.18
C GLY A 711 26.43 0.24 17.73
N ASP A 712 27.42 1.08 17.52
CA ASP A 712 27.99 1.36 16.21
C ASP A 712 28.10 0.05 15.42
N VAL A 713 27.12 -0.19 14.56
CA VAL A 713 27.19 -1.27 13.57
C VAL A 713 28.20 -0.79 12.54
N PRO A 714 29.35 -1.49 12.35
CA PRO A 714 30.25 -1.12 11.28
C PRO A 714 29.49 -1.22 9.95
N VAL A 715 29.36 -0.09 9.29
CA VAL A 715 28.97 -0.05 7.88
C VAL A 715 30.12 -0.67 7.09
N GLY A 716 29.92 -1.88 6.58
CA GLY A 716 30.86 -2.47 5.66
C GLY A 716 31.07 -3.97 5.84
N ALA A 717 30.24 -4.76 5.20
CA ALA A 717 30.69 -6.02 4.62
C ALA A 717 30.06 -6.13 3.23
N ASP A 718 30.91 -6.05 2.24
CA ASP A 718 30.67 -6.34 0.84
C ASP A 718 29.80 -7.58 0.68
N VAL A 719 28.63 -7.43 0.09
CA VAL A 719 27.88 -8.54 -0.48
C VAL A 719 27.87 -8.37 -1.99
N THR A 720 29.01 -8.66 -2.59
CA THR A 720 29.09 -9.08 -3.98
C THR A 720 28.87 -10.58 -4.03
N ARG A 721 27.63 -11.04 -4.33
CA ARG A 721 27.33 -12.21 -5.18
C ARG A 721 25.82 -12.34 -5.39
#